data_16548a7e05efc8053d23d0fd7711d9cd
#
_entry.id   16548a7e05efc8053d23d0fd7711d9cd
#
_cell.length_a   1.000
_cell.length_b   1.000
_cell.length_c   1.000
_cell.angle_alpha   90.00
_cell.angle_beta   90.00
_cell.angle_gamma   90.00
#
_symmetry.space_group_name_H-M   'P 1'
#
loop_
_entity.id
_entity.type
_entity.pdbx_description
1 polymer ?
#
loop_
_entity_poly.entity_id
_entity_poly.type
_entity_poly.pdbx_seq_one_letter_code
_entity_poly.pdbx_strand_id
1 'polypeptide(L)'
;MGLTIAQKIIKEHLLKGEMTAGSEIALRIDQTLTQDATGTMAYLEFETMGIDRVRTERSVAYIDHNTLQSGFENADDHRFIQSIAKKHGIYFSRPGNGICHQVHLERFGIPGKTLIGSDSHTPTGGGIGMLAFGAGGLDVAVAMGGGAYYITMPKMIKVNLTGKLRPFVTAKDVSLEILRILSVKGGVGYIIEWGGEGIQSLSVPERATITNMGTELGATTSIFPSDDVTKAFLEAEGRGADWKPLASDPDAEYDRIIDIDLSTLEPLIAKPHSPDNIAKVSELKGTKVDQVCIGSCTNSSLYDMLKVAALLKGKTISPEVSLSISPGSKQVLAMLADCGALSDILASGARVLECACGPCIGMGFSPNSAGVSLRTFNRNFEGRSGTADGKVYLVSPETAVAAALTGYITDPTMLGEMPKVEVPKQFKIDDSAIITPASPEEAKDLEILRGPNIKKFPDAKPQEDELSAELVLKVGDNITTDHIMPAGAKILPYRSNIPYLSQFCFGVCDKTFPARAQEAGQSIIVGGANYGQGSSREHAALVPLYLGVRAVITKSFARIHIANLINAGIMPLTFQNPDDYEKIDQGDKLTIKNIYAGMESGAMTLIDETKGLEIPLACAFTDRQIAILKAGSLLAYTKEENA
;
A
#
# COMPACT_ATOMS: atom_id res chain seq x y z
N MET A 1 -6.54 25.30 -22.22
CA MET A 1 -7.05 24.68 -21.00
C MET A 1 -5.86 24.40 -20.12
N GLY A 2 -5.80 25.00 -18.95
CA GLY A 2 -4.72 24.82 -18.01
C GLY A 2 -4.70 23.42 -17.40
N LEU A 3 -3.54 23.00 -16.92
CA LEU A 3 -3.34 21.68 -16.34
C LEU A 3 -3.27 21.76 -14.81
N THR A 4 -3.84 20.78 -14.13
CA THR A 4 -3.64 20.56 -12.70
C THR A 4 -2.19 20.08 -12.42
N ILE A 5 -1.77 20.08 -11.16
CA ILE A 5 -0.44 19.57 -10.77
C ILE A 5 -0.26 18.12 -11.23
N ALA A 6 -1.24 17.28 -10.92
CA ALA A 6 -1.21 15.87 -11.28
C ALA A 6 -1.17 15.67 -12.81
N GLN A 7 -1.96 16.45 -13.57
CA GLN A 7 -1.95 16.37 -15.05
C GLN A 7 -0.59 16.80 -15.65
N LYS A 8 0.09 17.79 -15.06
CA LYS A 8 1.44 18.20 -15.50
C LYS A 8 2.43 17.05 -15.34
N ILE A 9 2.43 16.40 -14.16
CA ILE A 9 3.32 15.27 -13.90
C ILE A 9 2.95 14.08 -14.80
N ILE A 10 1.65 13.75 -14.94
CA ILE A 10 1.19 12.69 -15.85
C ILE A 10 1.68 12.96 -17.27
N LYS A 11 1.52 14.18 -17.78
CA LYS A 11 1.94 14.56 -19.14
C LYS A 11 3.44 14.37 -19.36
N GLU A 12 4.27 14.69 -18.37
CA GLU A 12 5.73 14.53 -18.45
C GLU A 12 6.16 13.05 -18.45
N HIS A 13 5.33 12.17 -17.84
CA HIS A 13 5.65 10.75 -17.66
C HIS A 13 4.82 9.82 -18.55
N LEU A 14 3.94 10.35 -19.38
CA LEU A 14 3.04 9.57 -20.24
C LEU A 14 3.83 8.84 -21.33
N LEU A 15 3.72 7.53 -21.37
CA LEU A 15 4.33 6.67 -22.38
C LEU A 15 3.34 6.22 -23.46
N LYS A 16 2.08 5.89 -23.04
CA LYS A 16 1.01 5.43 -23.92
C LYS A 16 -0.35 5.95 -23.42
N GLY A 17 -1.32 6.08 -24.30
CA GLY A 17 -2.69 6.49 -24.00
C GLY A 17 -2.90 7.99 -24.07
N GLU A 18 -4.10 8.43 -23.78
CA GLU A 18 -4.53 9.84 -23.80
C GLU A 18 -5.00 10.26 -22.42
N MET A 19 -4.74 11.51 -22.04
CA MET A 19 -5.13 12.07 -20.73
C MET A 19 -6.64 12.38 -20.64
N THR A 20 -7.47 11.44 -21.12
CA THR A 20 -8.92 11.50 -21.03
C THR A 20 -9.40 10.65 -19.87
N ALA A 21 -10.18 11.23 -18.94
CA ALA A 21 -10.68 10.52 -17.78
C ALA A 21 -11.39 9.21 -18.17
N GLY A 22 -11.00 8.11 -17.53
CA GLY A 22 -11.54 6.77 -17.79
C GLY A 22 -10.78 5.95 -18.85
N SER A 23 -9.86 6.54 -19.63
CA SER A 23 -9.00 5.81 -20.57
C SER A 23 -7.80 5.16 -19.86
N GLU A 24 -7.28 4.06 -20.39
CA GLU A 24 -6.04 3.47 -19.90
C GLU A 24 -4.85 4.31 -20.32
N ILE A 25 -3.97 4.62 -19.39
CA ILE A 25 -2.70 5.31 -19.64
C ILE A 25 -1.54 4.52 -19.02
N ALA A 26 -0.36 4.65 -19.65
CA ALA A 26 0.89 4.06 -19.20
C ALA A 26 1.87 5.15 -18.79
N LEU A 27 2.39 5.06 -17.57
CA LEU A 27 3.29 6.04 -16.98
C LEU A 27 4.69 5.46 -16.76
N ARG A 28 5.69 6.27 -17.06
CA ARG A 28 7.07 6.03 -16.60
C ARG A 28 7.13 6.31 -15.09
N ILE A 29 7.82 5.44 -14.37
CA ILE A 29 8.07 5.58 -12.94
C ILE A 29 9.53 5.96 -12.69
N ASP A 30 9.74 7.05 -11.94
CA ASP A 30 11.07 7.53 -11.58
C ASP A 30 11.60 6.83 -10.33
N GLN A 31 10.75 6.59 -9.33
CA GLN A 31 11.17 6.04 -8.04
C GLN A 31 10.28 4.88 -7.60
N THR A 32 10.89 3.91 -6.91
CA THR A 32 10.14 2.82 -6.27
C THR A 32 10.45 2.71 -4.79
N LEU A 33 9.45 2.27 -4.03
CA LEU A 33 9.51 2.03 -2.60
C LEU A 33 9.01 0.61 -2.29
N THR A 34 9.78 -0.16 -1.54
CA THR A 34 9.31 -1.43 -0.94
C THR A 34 9.53 -1.42 0.55
N GLN A 35 8.69 -2.12 1.29
CA GLN A 35 8.86 -2.37 2.72
C GLN A 35 8.91 -3.88 2.97
N ASP A 36 9.45 -4.31 4.10
CA ASP A 36 9.81 -5.72 4.35
C ASP A 36 8.61 -6.68 4.43
N ALA A 37 7.40 -6.18 4.65
CA ALA A 37 6.21 -7.04 4.63
C ALA A 37 5.80 -7.48 3.21
N THR A 38 6.21 -6.76 2.16
CA THR A 38 5.88 -7.03 0.75
C THR A 38 7.12 -7.16 -0.15
N GLY A 39 8.25 -6.62 0.29
CA GLY A 39 9.47 -6.50 -0.51
C GLY A 39 10.09 -7.83 -0.92
N THR A 40 10.12 -8.83 -0.03
CA THR A 40 10.67 -10.16 -0.37
C THR A 40 10.02 -10.70 -1.64
N MET A 41 8.68 -10.63 -1.75
CA MET A 41 7.96 -11.11 -2.93
C MET A 41 8.26 -10.25 -4.16
N ALA A 42 8.19 -8.91 -4.04
CA ALA A 42 8.49 -7.99 -5.13
C ALA A 42 9.90 -8.22 -5.71
N TYR A 43 10.87 -8.55 -4.88
CA TYR A 43 12.22 -8.85 -5.33
C TYR A 43 12.38 -10.23 -5.97
N LEU A 44 11.63 -11.23 -5.52
CA LEU A 44 11.58 -12.54 -6.21
C LEU A 44 10.95 -12.39 -7.60
N GLU A 45 9.94 -11.54 -7.73
CA GLU A 45 9.32 -11.17 -9.01
C GLU A 45 10.30 -10.42 -9.92
N PHE A 46 11.03 -9.44 -9.37
CA PHE A 46 12.06 -8.71 -10.11
C PHE A 46 13.15 -9.64 -10.66
N GLU A 47 13.64 -10.60 -9.85
CA GLU A 47 14.64 -11.60 -10.29
C GLU A 47 14.14 -12.44 -11.46
N THR A 48 12.84 -12.76 -11.51
CA THR A 48 12.24 -13.57 -12.58
C THR A 48 12.39 -12.90 -13.96
N MET A 49 12.44 -11.57 -13.99
CA MET A 49 12.70 -10.83 -15.24
C MET A 49 14.15 -10.99 -15.74
N GLY A 50 15.08 -11.43 -14.90
CA GLY A 50 16.48 -11.62 -15.27
C GLY A 50 17.22 -10.33 -15.61
N ILE A 51 16.80 -9.21 -15.00
CA ILE A 51 17.40 -7.88 -15.18
C ILE A 51 18.46 -7.66 -14.12
N ASP A 52 19.69 -7.31 -14.53
CA ASP A 52 20.83 -7.20 -13.61
C ASP A 52 20.70 -6.02 -12.63
N ARG A 53 20.11 -4.92 -13.05
CA ARG A 53 19.93 -3.71 -12.22
C ARG A 53 18.59 -3.04 -12.50
N VAL A 54 18.04 -2.37 -11.48
CA VAL A 54 16.86 -1.53 -11.63
C VAL A 54 17.08 -0.42 -12.66
N ARG A 55 16.05 -0.07 -13.40
CA ARG A 55 16.06 0.95 -14.47
C ARG A 55 15.40 2.26 -14.06
N THR A 56 14.87 2.33 -12.85
CA THR A 56 14.34 3.56 -12.25
C THR A 56 15.47 4.50 -11.84
N GLU A 57 15.20 5.79 -11.74
CA GLU A 57 16.18 6.77 -11.23
C GLU A 57 16.58 6.42 -9.79
N ARG A 58 15.63 5.93 -8.99
CA ARG A 58 15.86 5.51 -7.61
C ARG A 58 14.88 4.46 -7.13
N SER A 59 15.40 3.38 -6.61
CA SER A 59 14.64 2.36 -5.89
C SER A 59 15.15 2.24 -4.47
N VAL A 60 14.25 2.15 -3.50
CA VAL A 60 14.61 2.08 -2.08
C VAL A 60 13.85 0.95 -1.40
N ALA A 61 14.59 0.10 -0.68
CA ALA A 61 14.07 -0.97 0.17
C ALA A 61 14.13 -0.56 1.63
N TYR A 62 13.04 -0.72 2.36
CA TYR A 62 12.94 -0.35 3.77
C TYR A 62 12.66 -1.57 4.65
N ILE A 63 13.19 -1.56 5.87
CA ILE A 63 12.81 -2.49 6.93
C ILE A 63 12.13 -1.68 8.02
N ASP A 64 10.79 -1.71 8.06
CA ASP A 64 10.01 -0.91 9.00
C ASP A 64 8.72 -1.58 9.49
N HIS A 65 8.24 -2.65 8.84
CA HIS A 65 7.01 -3.34 9.23
C HIS A 65 7.26 -4.46 10.24
N ASN A 66 8.31 -5.28 10.05
CA ASN A 66 8.69 -6.37 10.92
C ASN A 66 10.01 -6.10 11.66
N THR A 67 10.29 -4.84 11.97
CA THR A 67 11.45 -4.47 12.80
C THR A 67 11.37 -5.18 14.15
N LEU A 68 10.20 -5.19 14.78
CA LEU A 68 9.87 -6.09 15.89
C LEU A 68 9.47 -7.45 15.30
N GLN A 69 10.41 -8.38 15.27
CA GLN A 69 10.26 -9.68 14.65
C GLN A 69 9.33 -10.60 15.43
N SER A 70 8.48 -11.34 14.74
CA SER A 70 7.66 -12.41 15.32
C SER A 70 8.33 -13.78 15.23
N GLY A 71 9.36 -13.93 14.39
CA GLY A 71 10.13 -15.16 14.20
C GLY A 71 11.42 -14.90 13.40
N PHE A 72 12.26 -15.93 13.27
CA PHE A 72 13.52 -15.86 12.52
C PHE A 72 13.31 -15.64 11.02
N GLU A 73 12.14 -15.97 10.50
CA GLU A 73 11.77 -15.77 9.09
C GLU A 73 11.86 -14.28 8.71
N ASN A 74 11.50 -13.38 9.63
CA ASN A 74 11.65 -11.94 9.41
C ASN A 74 13.13 -11.54 9.29
N ALA A 75 14.02 -12.14 10.09
CA ALA A 75 15.45 -11.87 10.00
C ALA A 75 16.04 -12.38 8.66
N ASP A 76 15.56 -13.52 8.17
CA ASP A 76 15.94 -14.06 6.85
C ASP A 76 15.46 -13.15 5.72
N ASP A 77 14.22 -12.64 5.78
CA ASP A 77 13.69 -11.64 4.85
C ASP A 77 14.56 -10.37 4.84
N HIS A 78 14.95 -9.86 6.01
CA HIS A 78 15.80 -8.66 6.10
C HIS A 78 17.17 -8.88 5.44
N ARG A 79 17.79 -10.03 5.65
CA ARG A 79 19.07 -10.37 5.00
C ARG A 79 18.94 -10.56 3.50
N PHE A 80 17.88 -11.20 3.04
CA PHE A 80 17.58 -11.35 1.62
C PHE A 80 17.40 -9.98 0.97
N ILE A 81 16.51 -9.12 1.51
CA ILE A 81 16.25 -7.79 0.99
C ILE A 81 17.54 -6.96 0.94
N GLN A 82 18.36 -6.98 1.98
CA GLN A 82 19.63 -6.27 1.99
C GLN A 82 20.59 -6.74 0.88
N SER A 83 20.74 -8.06 0.72
CA SER A 83 21.66 -8.63 -0.26
C SER A 83 21.21 -8.39 -1.70
N ILE A 84 19.90 -8.54 -1.98
CA ILE A 84 19.34 -8.32 -3.31
C ILE A 84 19.35 -6.82 -3.66
N ALA A 85 19.02 -5.96 -2.71
CA ALA A 85 19.07 -4.51 -2.91
C ALA A 85 20.48 -4.05 -3.28
N LYS A 86 21.50 -4.50 -2.53
CA LYS A 86 22.88 -4.16 -2.79
C LYS A 86 23.33 -4.62 -4.19
N LYS A 87 22.92 -5.82 -4.62
CA LYS A 87 23.27 -6.38 -5.93
C LYS A 87 22.62 -5.64 -7.09
N HIS A 88 21.34 -5.33 -6.98
CA HIS A 88 20.53 -4.85 -8.12
C HIS A 88 20.40 -3.32 -8.22
N GLY A 89 21.19 -2.55 -7.48
CA GLY A 89 21.20 -1.09 -7.64
C GLY A 89 20.16 -0.37 -6.79
N ILE A 90 19.71 -0.98 -5.70
CA ILE A 90 18.65 -0.48 -4.83
C ILE A 90 19.26 0.03 -3.52
N TYR A 91 18.82 1.20 -3.05
CA TYR A 91 19.18 1.69 -1.72
C TYR A 91 18.49 0.85 -0.65
N PHE A 92 19.16 0.61 0.46
CA PHE A 92 18.60 -0.18 1.56
C PHE A 92 18.59 0.62 2.86
N SER A 93 17.40 0.89 3.38
CA SER A 93 17.18 1.51 4.68
C SER A 93 17.08 0.42 5.76
N ARG A 94 18.07 0.39 6.66
CA ARG A 94 18.23 -0.64 7.70
C ARG A 94 17.09 -0.62 8.72
N PRO A 95 16.84 -1.76 9.42
CA PRO A 95 15.97 -1.77 10.60
C PRO A 95 16.37 -0.66 11.58
N GLY A 96 15.37 0.07 12.11
CA GLY A 96 15.58 1.17 13.05
C GLY A 96 15.89 2.52 12.41
N ASN A 97 16.09 2.60 11.06
CA ASN A 97 16.25 3.89 10.38
C ASN A 97 14.94 4.70 10.36
N GLY A 98 13.82 4.03 10.21
CA GLY A 98 12.52 4.68 10.28
C GLY A 98 11.47 4.09 9.36
N ILE A 99 10.28 4.65 9.47
CA ILE A 99 9.11 4.32 8.66
C ILE A 99 9.39 4.74 7.22
N CYS A 100 9.14 3.84 6.25
CA CYS A 100 9.47 4.03 4.84
C CYS A 100 9.00 5.38 4.29
N HIS A 101 7.78 5.81 4.57
CA HIS A 101 7.24 7.07 4.07
C HIS A 101 7.90 8.29 4.71
N GLN A 102 8.23 8.24 6.00
CA GLN A 102 8.93 9.32 6.69
C GLN A 102 10.35 9.48 6.14
N VAL A 103 11.11 8.39 6.09
CA VAL A 103 12.48 8.40 5.56
C VAL A 103 12.50 8.76 4.07
N HIS A 104 11.48 8.36 3.30
CA HIS A 104 11.39 8.73 1.88
C HIS A 104 11.20 10.24 1.70
N LEU A 105 10.35 10.88 2.50
CA LEU A 105 10.20 12.33 2.52
C LEU A 105 11.49 13.03 2.91
N GLU A 106 12.17 12.55 3.96
CA GLU A 106 13.41 13.14 4.47
C GLU A 106 14.56 13.04 3.46
N ARG A 107 14.72 11.88 2.76
CA ARG A 107 15.96 11.56 2.04
C ARG A 107 15.84 11.37 0.53
N PHE A 108 14.69 11.05 -0.02
CA PHE A 108 14.59 10.58 -1.41
C PHE A 108 13.52 11.28 -2.25
N GLY A 109 12.42 11.72 -1.66
CA GLY A 109 11.31 12.30 -2.39
C GLY A 109 11.69 13.60 -3.11
N ILE A 110 11.27 13.77 -4.37
CA ILE A 110 11.58 14.94 -5.21
C ILE A 110 10.26 15.44 -5.83
N PRO A 111 9.92 16.74 -5.69
CA PRO A 111 8.74 17.31 -6.32
C PRO A 111 8.70 17.08 -7.84
N GLY A 112 7.52 16.74 -8.37
CA GLY A 112 7.30 16.49 -9.79
C GLY A 112 7.72 15.10 -10.27
N LYS A 113 8.31 14.26 -9.42
CA LYS A 113 8.65 12.88 -9.76
C LYS A 113 7.49 11.92 -9.47
N THR A 114 7.46 10.79 -10.22
CA THR A 114 6.55 9.67 -9.97
C THR A 114 7.16 8.68 -8.99
N LEU A 115 6.35 8.16 -8.09
CA LEU A 115 6.73 7.14 -7.12
C LEU A 115 5.68 6.03 -7.09
N ILE A 116 6.10 4.77 -7.19
CA ILE A 116 5.25 3.61 -6.92
C ILE A 116 5.79 2.83 -5.73
N GLY A 117 4.92 2.43 -4.82
CA GLY A 117 5.33 1.69 -3.63
C GLY A 117 4.46 0.47 -3.35
N SER A 118 5.08 -0.61 -2.88
CA SER A 118 4.36 -1.80 -2.41
C SER A 118 3.71 -1.61 -1.03
N ASP A 119 3.46 -0.36 -0.68
CA ASP A 119 2.69 0.06 0.49
C ASP A 119 1.55 0.99 0.09
N SER A 120 0.37 0.78 0.68
CA SER A 120 -0.84 1.55 0.36
C SER A 120 -0.75 3.03 0.71
N HIS A 121 0.14 3.43 1.65
CA HIS A 121 0.33 4.83 2.06
C HIS A 121 1.47 5.55 1.32
N THR A 122 1.96 5.00 0.22
CA THR A 122 2.90 5.67 -0.69
C THR A 122 2.44 7.08 -1.12
N PRO A 123 1.11 7.38 -1.24
CA PRO A 123 0.62 8.75 -1.47
C PRO A 123 1.10 9.81 -0.48
N THR A 124 1.68 9.43 0.67
CA THR A 124 2.39 10.33 1.59
C THR A 124 3.39 11.23 0.86
N GLY A 125 4.06 10.73 -0.20
CA GLY A 125 4.97 11.50 -1.05
C GLY A 125 4.32 12.71 -1.73
N GLY A 126 3.00 12.73 -1.86
CA GLY A 126 2.24 13.87 -2.38
C GLY A 126 2.35 15.13 -1.50
N GLY A 127 2.72 14.99 -0.23
CA GLY A 127 2.96 16.12 0.68
C GLY A 127 4.09 17.05 0.27
N ILE A 128 5.04 16.59 -0.56
CA ILE A 128 6.11 17.40 -1.17
C ILE A 128 5.91 17.59 -2.69
N GLY A 129 4.76 17.20 -3.23
CA GLY A 129 4.47 17.36 -4.65
C GLY A 129 4.98 16.22 -5.55
N MET A 130 5.13 15.00 -5.04
CA MET A 130 5.31 13.80 -5.87
C MET A 130 3.96 13.25 -6.33
N LEU A 131 3.93 12.64 -7.52
CA LEU A 131 2.79 11.83 -7.95
C LEU A 131 3.06 10.38 -7.50
N ALA A 132 2.54 10.03 -6.33
CA ALA A 132 2.90 8.82 -5.61
C ALA A 132 1.73 7.84 -5.49
N PHE A 133 1.93 6.56 -5.83
CA PHE A 133 0.90 5.54 -5.90
C PHE A 133 1.25 4.34 -5.01
N GLY A 134 0.26 3.84 -4.26
CA GLY A 134 0.34 2.52 -3.64
C GLY A 134 -0.10 1.45 -4.63
N ALA A 135 0.69 0.39 -4.79
CA ALA A 135 0.45 -0.68 -5.75
C ALA A 135 0.81 -2.06 -5.20
N GLY A 136 0.57 -3.11 -5.97
CA GLY A 136 1.03 -4.47 -5.67
C GLY A 136 2.53 -4.64 -5.87
N GLY A 137 3.12 -5.68 -5.24
CA GLY A 137 4.54 -6.01 -5.40
C GLY A 137 4.92 -6.22 -6.86
N LEU A 138 4.06 -6.88 -7.62
CA LEU A 138 4.25 -7.15 -9.04
C LEU A 138 4.39 -5.86 -9.87
N ASP A 139 3.53 -4.86 -9.67
CA ASP A 139 3.63 -3.58 -10.38
C ASP A 139 4.93 -2.84 -10.03
N VAL A 140 5.34 -2.92 -8.76
CA VAL A 140 6.61 -2.34 -8.31
C VAL A 140 7.80 -3.06 -8.95
N ALA A 141 7.77 -4.39 -9.04
CA ALA A 141 8.79 -5.18 -9.72
C ALA A 141 8.90 -4.82 -11.21
N VAL A 142 7.75 -4.70 -11.90
CA VAL A 142 7.68 -4.27 -13.30
C VAL A 142 8.29 -2.88 -13.48
N ALA A 143 7.92 -1.92 -12.62
CA ALA A 143 8.48 -0.56 -12.66
C ALA A 143 10.00 -0.54 -12.40
N MET A 144 10.50 -1.33 -11.43
CA MET A 144 11.94 -1.50 -11.21
C MET A 144 12.66 -2.00 -12.46
N GLY A 145 12.02 -2.90 -13.23
CA GLY A 145 12.52 -3.41 -14.50
C GLY A 145 12.46 -2.42 -15.67
N GLY A 146 11.88 -1.23 -15.47
CA GLY A 146 11.69 -0.22 -16.50
C GLY A 146 10.38 -0.36 -17.28
N GLY A 147 9.50 -1.28 -16.89
CA GLY A 147 8.16 -1.41 -17.46
C GLY A 147 7.25 -0.25 -17.05
N ALA A 148 6.26 0.04 -17.89
CA ALA A 148 5.30 1.10 -17.63
C ALA A 148 4.30 0.71 -16.54
N TYR A 149 3.89 1.69 -15.73
CA TYR A 149 2.78 1.52 -14.79
C TYR A 149 1.46 1.93 -15.46
N TYR A 150 0.53 1.00 -15.54
CA TYR A 150 -0.77 1.20 -16.19
C TYR A 150 -1.84 1.55 -15.18
N ILE A 151 -2.54 2.66 -15.43
CA ILE A 151 -3.70 3.09 -14.64
C ILE A 151 -4.83 3.57 -15.55
N THR A 152 -6.05 3.55 -15.04
CA THR A 152 -7.15 4.30 -15.65
C THR A 152 -6.95 5.77 -15.31
N MET A 153 -6.93 6.66 -16.32
CA MET A 153 -6.78 8.12 -16.13
C MET A 153 -7.83 8.62 -15.16
N PRO A 154 -7.42 9.13 -13.97
CA PRO A 154 -8.36 9.55 -12.94
C PRO A 154 -9.00 10.91 -13.27
N LYS A 155 -10.15 11.17 -12.65
CA LYS A 155 -10.73 12.50 -12.51
C LYS A 155 -10.02 13.30 -11.43
N MET A 156 -10.26 14.61 -11.37
CA MET A 156 -9.60 15.54 -10.45
C MET A 156 -10.58 16.14 -9.46
N ILE A 157 -10.29 15.99 -8.15
CA ILE A 157 -10.95 16.76 -7.09
C ILE A 157 -9.98 17.83 -6.61
N LYS A 158 -10.42 19.07 -6.53
CA LYS A 158 -9.71 20.13 -5.80
C LYS A 158 -10.32 20.29 -4.41
N VAL A 159 -9.47 20.22 -3.39
CA VAL A 159 -9.83 20.66 -2.03
C VAL A 159 -9.19 22.02 -1.79
N ASN A 160 -10.02 23.03 -1.68
CA ASN A 160 -9.61 24.42 -1.49
C ASN A 160 -9.65 24.76 0.00
N LEU A 161 -8.46 24.95 0.61
CA LEU A 161 -8.31 25.28 2.02
C LEU A 161 -8.22 26.80 2.19
N THR A 162 -9.04 27.36 3.08
CA THR A 162 -9.01 28.78 3.45
C THR A 162 -8.77 28.94 4.95
N GLY A 163 -8.39 30.12 5.39
CA GLY A 163 -8.15 30.40 6.80
C GLY A 163 -6.92 29.70 7.37
N LYS A 164 -6.90 29.53 8.69
CA LYS A 164 -5.81 28.87 9.44
C LYS A 164 -6.36 27.97 10.52
N LEU A 165 -5.66 26.87 10.82
CA LEU A 165 -6.00 25.99 11.92
C LEU A 165 -6.01 26.72 13.25
N ARG A 166 -7.04 26.44 14.07
CA ARG A 166 -7.11 26.93 15.44
C ARG A 166 -6.16 26.13 16.35
N PRO A 167 -5.79 26.66 17.53
CA PRO A 167 -5.06 25.87 18.52
C PRO A 167 -5.74 24.52 18.78
N PHE A 168 -4.94 23.45 18.90
CA PHE A 168 -5.38 22.06 19.08
C PHE A 168 -6.15 21.41 17.92
N VAL A 169 -6.35 22.11 16.80
CA VAL A 169 -6.83 21.54 15.53
C VAL A 169 -5.65 21.33 14.61
N THR A 170 -5.59 20.19 13.92
CA THR A 170 -4.40 19.75 13.21
C THR A 170 -4.71 19.27 11.80
N ALA A 171 -3.68 18.95 11.03
CA ALA A 171 -3.81 18.31 9.72
C ALA A 171 -4.57 16.97 9.80
N LYS A 172 -4.52 16.27 10.96
CA LYS A 172 -5.33 15.07 11.19
C LYS A 172 -6.82 15.38 11.17
N ASP A 173 -7.22 16.48 11.76
CA ASP A 173 -8.63 16.89 11.76
C ASP A 173 -9.10 17.30 10.36
N VAL A 174 -8.23 17.89 9.53
CA VAL A 174 -8.50 18.13 8.10
C VAL A 174 -8.72 16.80 7.36
N SER A 175 -7.90 15.79 7.64
CA SER A 175 -8.05 14.46 7.06
C SER A 175 -9.35 13.77 7.48
N LEU A 176 -9.74 13.92 8.73
CA LEU A 176 -11.01 13.39 9.25
C LEU A 176 -12.22 14.15 8.68
N GLU A 177 -12.11 15.47 8.49
CA GLU A 177 -13.18 16.26 7.88
C GLU A 177 -13.42 15.86 6.41
N ILE A 178 -12.37 15.68 5.61
CA ILE A 178 -12.57 15.24 4.23
C ILE A 178 -13.12 13.80 4.17
N LEU A 179 -12.76 12.92 5.11
CA LEU A 179 -13.39 11.60 5.27
C LEU A 179 -14.86 11.69 5.64
N ARG A 180 -15.25 12.67 6.46
CA ARG A 180 -16.66 12.94 6.78
C ARG A 180 -17.45 13.39 5.54
N ILE A 181 -16.83 14.17 4.65
CA ILE A 181 -17.45 14.71 3.42
C ILE A 181 -17.56 13.66 2.32
N LEU A 182 -16.48 12.89 2.09
CA LEU A 182 -16.35 11.97 0.95
C LEU A 182 -16.63 10.51 1.30
N SER A 183 -16.53 10.12 2.57
CA SER A 183 -16.46 8.75 3.05
C SER A 183 -15.25 7.97 2.48
N VAL A 184 -15.12 6.69 2.83
CA VAL A 184 -14.05 5.79 2.35
C VAL A 184 -14.16 5.42 0.85
N LYS A 185 -15.17 5.88 0.13
CA LYS A 185 -15.42 5.56 -1.29
C LYS A 185 -15.45 6.78 -2.21
N GLY A 186 -15.55 7.98 -1.66
CA GLY A 186 -15.77 9.19 -2.47
C GLY A 186 -14.58 9.65 -3.29
N GLY A 187 -13.39 9.13 -3.02
CA GLY A 187 -12.17 9.38 -3.80
C GLY A 187 -11.88 8.34 -4.88
N VAL A 188 -12.70 7.28 -5.00
CA VAL A 188 -12.44 6.21 -5.98
C VAL A 188 -12.49 6.75 -7.40
N GLY A 189 -11.40 6.52 -8.17
CA GLY A 189 -11.24 7.03 -9.53
C GLY A 189 -10.86 8.50 -9.62
N TYR A 190 -10.45 9.12 -8.51
CA TYR A 190 -9.99 10.50 -8.46
C TYR A 190 -8.56 10.63 -7.94
N ILE A 191 -7.88 11.70 -8.38
CA ILE A 191 -6.73 12.28 -7.69
C ILE A 191 -7.24 13.50 -6.92
N ILE A 192 -6.80 13.64 -5.67
CA ILE A 192 -7.16 14.79 -4.82
C ILE A 192 -6.00 15.78 -4.84
N GLU A 193 -6.25 16.98 -5.32
CA GLU A 193 -5.29 18.08 -5.34
C GLU A 193 -5.66 19.13 -4.30
N TRP A 194 -4.74 19.45 -3.41
CA TRP A 194 -4.92 20.40 -2.33
C TRP A 194 -4.42 21.78 -2.75
N GLY A 195 -5.19 22.80 -2.44
CA GLY A 195 -4.88 24.19 -2.82
C GLY A 195 -5.58 25.21 -1.91
N GLY A 196 -5.61 26.46 -2.35
CA GLY A 196 -6.13 27.58 -1.58
C GLY A 196 -5.07 28.25 -0.69
N GLU A 197 -5.40 29.39 -0.12
CA GLU A 197 -4.45 30.16 0.71
C GLU A 197 -4.09 29.48 2.03
N GLY A 198 -4.99 28.65 2.56
CA GLY A 198 -4.81 27.93 3.83
C GLY A 198 -3.64 26.95 3.82
N ILE A 199 -3.23 26.42 2.64
CA ILE A 199 -2.11 25.48 2.55
C ILE A 199 -0.78 26.10 2.99
N GLN A 200 -0.63 27.42 2.94
CA GLN A 200 0.58 28.13 3.37
C GLN A 200 0.81 28.04 4.88
N SER A 201 -0.23 27.73 5.65
CA SER A 201 -0.13 27.50 7.10
C SER A 201 0.24 26.09 7.48
N LEU A 202 0.26 25.15 6.53
CA LEU A 202 0.56 23.74 6.74
C LEU A 202 2.00 23.42 6.36
N SER A 203 2.79 22.92 7.31
CA SER A 203 4.13 22.38 7.07
C SER A 203 4.09 21.13 6.17
N VAL A 204 5.23 20.75 5.58
CA VAL A 204 5.32 19.51 4.77
C VAL A 204 4.89 18.27 5.54
N PRO A 205 5.28 18.01 6.80
CA PRO A 205 4.75 16.88 7.56
C PRO A 205 3.23 16.90 7.70
N GLU A 206 2.61 18.06 7.90
CA GLU A 206 1.15 18.19 7.96
C GLU A 206 0.47 17.91 6.61
N ARG A 207 1.06 18.39 5.51
CA ARG A 207 0.61 18.03 4.15
C ARG A 207 0.76 16.51 3.90
N ALA A 208 1.84 15.91 4.38
CA ALA A 208 2.08 14.48 4.28
C ALA A 208 1.06 13.66 5.08
N THR A 209 0.65 14.11 6.27
CA THR A 209 -0.47 13.52 7.03
C THR A 209 -1.75 13.49 6.20
N ILE A 210 -2.08 14.60 5.52
CA ILE A 210 -3.28 14.73 4.70
C ILE A 210 -3.21 13.80 3.48
N THR A 211 -2.09 13.77 2.75
CA THR A 211 -1.95 12.90 1.57
C THR A 211 -1.88 11.41 1.94
N ASN A 212 -1.28 11.07 3.08
CA ASN A 212 -1.32 9.73 3.66
C ASN A 212 -2.75 9.25 3.87
N MET A 213 -3.57 10.07 4.53
CA MET A 213 -4.99 9.76 4.79
C MET A 213 -5.86 9.80 3.52
N GLY A 214 -5.38 10.37 2.43
CA GLY A 214 -6.02 10.31 1.12
C GLY A 214 -6.26 8.89 0.62
N THR A 215 -5.41 7.95 1.02
CA THR A 215 -5.58 6.52 0.76
C THR A 215 -6.89 5.98 1.35
N GLU A 216 -7.29 6.45 2.51
CA GLU A 216 -8.51 5.99 3.19
C GLU A 216 -9.80 6.51 2.53
N LEU A 217 -9.70 7.51 1.65
CA LEU A 217 -10.80 7.97 0.79
C LEU A 217 -11.03 7.06 -0.43
N GLY A 218 -10.16 6.06 -0.65
CA GLY A 218 -10.13 5.26 -1.86
C GLY A 218 -9.57 6.02 -3.08
N ALA A 219 -8.94 7.17 -2.88
CA ALA A 219 -8.35 7.96 -3.95
C ALA A 219 -7.19 7.23 -4.65
N THR A 220 -7.01 7.49 -5.93
CA THR A 220 -5.86 6.99 -6.70
C THR A 220 -4.56 7.52 -6.12
N THR A 221 -4.52 8.81 -5.81
CA THR A 221 -3.47 9.47 -5.03
C THR A 221 -3.95 10.85 -4.55
N SER A 222 -3.08 11.56 -3.82
CA SER A 222 -3.36 12.86 -3.22
C SER A 222 -2.07 13.71 -3.28
N ILE A 223 -2.16 15.00 -3.63
CA ILE A 223 -0.99 15.82 -3.93
C ILE A 223 -1.16 17.27 -3.51
N PHE A 224 -0.11 17.86 -2.96
CA PHE A 224 0.06 19.30 -2.71
C PHE A 224 0.98 19.95 -3.75
N PRO A 225 0.90 21.28 -3.94
CA PRO A 225 1.89 22.01 -4.72
C PRO A 225 3.27 21.96 -4.03
N SER A 226 4.32 22.14 -4.83
CA SER A 226 5.67 22.40 -4.33
C SER A 226 5.93 23.90 -4.35
N ASP A 227 5.86 24.50 -3.19
CA ASP A 227 5.95 25.95 -2.94
C ASP A 227 7.13 26.29 -1.99
N ASP A 228 7.15 27.50 -1.46
CA ASP A 228 8.20 27.94 -0.53
C ASP A 228 8.22 27.13 0.78
N VAL A 229 7.08 26.56 1.22
CA VAL A 229 7.03 25.66 2.39
C VAL A 229 7.77 24.36 2.07
N THR A 230 7.55 23.81 0.87
CA THR A 230 8.29 22.62 0.40
C THR A 230 9.78 22.92 0.24
N LYS A 231 10.13 24.09 -0.28
CA LYS A 231 11.52 24.55 -0.39
C LYS A 231 12.21 24.58 0.97
N ALA A 232 11.61 25.25 1.93
CA ALA A 232 12.17 25.37 3.28
C ALA A 232 12.38 24.01 3.95
N PHE A 233 11.45 23.06 3.77
CA PHE A 233 11.59 21.69 4.27
C PHE A 233 12.78 20.97 3.62
N LEU A 234 12.90 21.01 2.29
CA LEU A 234 14.02 20.37 1.59
C LEU A 234 15.37 21.03 1.92
N GLU A 235 15.40 22.35 2.13
CA GLU A 235 16.60 23.05 2.61
C GLU A 235 16.99 22.59 4.03
N ALA A 236 16.03 22.43 4.94
CA ALA A 236 16.27 21.92 6.29
C ALA A 236 16.82 20.49 6.27
N GLU A 237 16.37 19.66 5.32
CA GLU A 237 16.86 18.30 5.07
C GLU A 237 18.19 18.24 4.29
N GLY A 238 18.82 19.40 4.01
CA GLY A 238 20.05 19.48 3.22
C GLY A 238 19.87 19.14 1.73
N ARG A 239 18.64 19.21 1.24
CA ARG A 239 18.20 18.78 -0.10
C ARG A 239 17.60 19.93 -0.93
N GLY A 240 17.95 21.15 -0.62
CA GLY A 240 17.43 22.32 -1.35
C GLY A 240 17.63 22.27 -2.87
N ALA A 241 18.66 21.57 -3.35
CA ALA A 241 18.90 21.35 -4.77
C ALA A 241 17.83 20.49 -5.48
N ASP A 242 17.09 19.66 -4.73
CA ASP A 242 16.02 18.82 -5.26
C ASP A 242 14.71 19.60 -5.44
N TRP A 243 14.62 20.80 -4.87
CA TRP A 243 13.39 21.58 -4.96
C TRP A 243 13.10 22.07 -6.37
N LYS A 244 11.84 21.93 -6.77
CA LYS A 244 11.28 22.50 -8.00
C LYS A 244 9.92 23.11 -7.67
N PRO A 245 9.61 24.33 -8.15
CA PRO A 245 8.28 24.89 -8.00
C PRO A 245 7.26 24.11 -8.85
N LEU A 246 6.11 23.80 -8.29
CA LEU A 246 5.06 23.06 -8.96
C LEU A 246 3.68 23.52 -8.45
N ALA A 247 2.88 24.05 -9.35
CA ALA A 247 1.52 24.52 -9.09
C ALA A 247 0.60 24.21 -10.28
N SER A 248 -0.69 24.17 -10.05
CA SER A 248 -1.70 24.11 -11.12
C SER A 248 -1.71 25.43 -11.91
N ASP A 249 -2.13 25.34 -13.18
CA ASP A 249 -2.35 26.55 -13.97
C ASP A 249 -3.55 27.32 -13.41
N PRO A 250 -3.60 28.65 -13.57
CA PRO A 250 -4.71 29.47 -13.03
C PRO A 250 -6.08 29.11 -13.61
N ASP A 251 -6.09 28.59 -14.84
CA ASP A 251 -7.28 28.14 -15.57
C ASP A 251 -7.44 26.61 -15.59
N ALA A 252 -6.79 25.88 -14.64
CA ALA A 252 -6.97 24.45 -14.49
C ALA A 252 -8.40 24.10 -14.09
N GLU A 253 -8.97 23.09 -14.75
CA GLU A 253 -10.32 22.61 -14.48
C GLU A 253 -10.30 21.35 -13.61
N TYR A 254 -11.33 21.23 -12.75
CA TYR A 254 -11.52 20.11 -11.85
C TYR A 254 -12.93 19.56 -11.99
N ASP A 255 -13.08 18.23 -11.91
CA ASP A 255 -14.40 17.57 -11.94
C ASP A 255 -15.24 17.89 -10.69
N ARG A 256 -14.57 18.18 -9.58
CA ARG A 256 -15.21 18.55 -8.31
C ARG A 256 -14.32 19.50 -7.52
N ILE A 257 -14.94 20.47 -6.85
CA ILE A 257 -14.28 21.38 -5.90
C ILE A 257 -14.95 21.24 -4.54
N ILE A 258 -14.15 21.17 -3.48
CA ILE A 258 -14.58 21.09 -2.09
C ILE A 258 -13.87 22.20 -1.32
N ASP A 259 -14.63 23.07 -0.67
CA ASP A 259 -14.10 24.16 0.16
C ASP A 259 -14.09 23.74 1.63
N ILE A 260 -12.98 23.96 2.32
CA ILE A 260 -12.84 23.75 3.77
C ILE A 260 -12.21 25.00 4.38
N ASP A 261 -12.91 25.63 5.29
CA ASP A 261 -12.38 26.72 6.10
C ASP A 261 -11.74 26.14 7.37
N LEU A 262 -10.41 26.17 7.41
CA LEU A 262 -9.59 25.67 8.52
C LEU A 262 -9.94 26.33 9.85
N SER A 263 -10.42 27.58 9.84
CA SER A 263 -10.77 28.34 11.05
C SER A 263 -12.05 27.84 11.73
N THR A 264 -12.88 27.07 11.01
CA THR A 264 -14.13 26.53 11.54
C THR A 264 -14.03 25.11 12.07
N LEU A 265 -12.91 24.41 11.78
CA LEU A 265 -12.71 23.04 12.21
C LEU A 265 -12.60 22.93 13.73
N GLU A 266 -13.06 21.81 14.25
CA GLU A 266 -12.96 21.40 15.65
C GLU A 266 -12.17 20.07 15.74
N PRO A 267 -11.65 19.68 16.91
CA PRO A 267 -11.05 18.37 17.11
C PRO A 267 -12.04 17.25 16.77
N LEU A 268 -11.63 16.37 15.85
CA LEU A 268 -12.42 15.27 15.33
C LEU A 268 -11.86 13.91 15.77
N ILE A 269 -12.72 12.90 15.72
CA ILE A 269 -12.38 11.52 16.07
C ILE A 269 -13.11 10.55 15.14
N ALA A 270 -12.39 9.56 14.60
CA ALA A 270 -13.03 8.46 13.89
C ALA A 270 -13.33 7.32 14.88
N LYS A 271 -14.59 6.95 14.98
CA LYS A 271 -15.07 5.85 15.84
C LYS A 271 -14.79 4.48 15.19
N PRO A 272 -14.68 3.39 15.98
CA PRO A 272 -14.64 2.04 15.43
C PRO A 272 -15.89 1.75 14.54
N HIS A 273 -15.79 0.97 13.47
CA HIS A 273 -14.59 0.32 12.91
C HIS A 273 -14.36 0.82 11.47
N SER A 274 -14.45 2.14 11.25
CA SER A 274 -14.23 2.74 9.93
C SER A 274 -13.60 4.13 10.07
N PRO A 275 -12.63 4.50 9.22
CA PRO A 275 -11.99 5.82 9.26
C PRO A 275 -12.93 6.99 8.98
N ASP A 276 -14.07 6.76 8.32
CA ASP A 276 -15.10 7.76 8.02
C ASP A 276 -16.26 7.83 9.03
N ASN A 277 -16.20 7.03 10.09
CA ASN A 277 -17.18 7.09 11.17
C ASN A 277 -16.87 8.25 12.14
N ILE A 278 -16.96 9.46 11.62
CA ILE A 278 -16.49 10.69 12.28
C ILE A 278 -17.50 11.23 13.29
N ALA A 279 -16.96 11.74 14.39
CA ALA A 279 -17.66 12.52 15.40
C ALA A 279 -16.76 13.67 15.89
N LYS A 280 -17.31 14.64 16.61
CA LYS A 280 -16.53 15.61 17.37
C LYS A 280 -15.99 14.94 18.65
N VAL A 281 -14.78 15.27 19.04
CA VAL A 281 -14.19 14.75 20.30
C VAL A 281 -15.09 15.08 21.51
N SER A 282 -15.69 16.28 21.51
CA SER A 282 -16.60 16.74 22.56
C SER A 282 -17.85 15.86 22.76
N GLU A 283 -18.32 15.18 21.69
CA GLU A 283 -19.49 14.28 21.74
C GLU A 283 -19.20 12.97 22.48
N LEU A 284 -17.92 12.56 22.55
CA LEU A 284 -17.50 11.29 23.17
C LEU A 284 -16.81 11.49 24.52
N LYS A 285 -16.84 12.72 25.06
CA LYS A 285 -16.24 13.08 26.34
C LYS A 285 -16.64 12.10 27.45
N GLY A 286 -15.64 11.63 28.21
CA GLY A 286 -15.85 10.73 29.35
C GLY A 286 -15.86 9.24 29.00
N THR A 287 -15.67 8.85 27.74
CA THR A 287 -15.41 7.46 27.37
C THR A 287 -14.05 7.05 27.94
N LYS A 288 -13.99 5.98 28.74
CA LYS A 288 -12.75 5.46 29.33
C LYS A 288 -11.79 4.98 28.23
N VAL A 289 -10.50 5.26 28.40
CA VAL A 289 -9.43 4.88 27.46
C VAL A 289 -8.46 3.96 28.19
N ASP A 290 -8.13 2.81 27.57
CA ASP A 290 -7.20 1.85 28.13
C ASP A 290 -5.79 2.01 27.52
N GLN A 291 -5.73 2.46 26.26
CA GLN A 291 -4.47 2.53 25.50
C GLN A 291 -4.43 3.76 24.59
N VAL A 292 -3.26 4.37 24.50
CA VAL A 292 -2.98 5.46 23.55
C VAL A 292 -1.71 5.14 22.76
N CYS A 293 -1.74 5.33 21.43
CA CYS A 293 -0.62 5.06 20.55
C CYS A 293 -0.38 6.26 19.61
N ILE A 294 0.77 6.92 19.77
CA ILE A 294 1.14 8.10 18.96
C ILE A 294 2.31 7.74 18.04
N GLY A 295 2.18 8.06 16.76
CA GLY A 295 3.20 7.77 15.76
C GLY A 295 2.60 7.28 14.45
N SER A 296 3.19 6.22 13.87
CA SER A 296 2.86 5.68 12.55
C SER A 296 3.32 6.61 11.41
N CYS A 297 3.17 6.19 10.17
CA CYS A 297 3.47 7.03 9.01
C CYS A 297 2.61 8.30 8.93
N THR A 298 1.56 8.40 9.73
CA THR A 298 0.61 9.52 9.73
C THR A 298 1.07 10.69 10.60
N ASN A 299 1.48 10.44 11.85
CA ASN A 299 1.81 11.47 12.83
C ASN A 299 3.05 11.10 13.66
N SER A 300 4.19 11.07 13.02
CA SER A 300 5.47 10.71 13.65
C SER A 300 6.63 11.64 13.28
N SER A 301 6.33 12.74 12.60
CA SER A 301 7.32 13.75 12.22
C SER A 301 7.95 14.42 13.43
N LEU A 302 9.09 15.08 13.20
CA LEU A 302 9.72 15.91 14.26
C LEU A 302 8.75 16.94 14.83
N TYR A 303 7.94 17.58 13.98
CA TYR A 303 6.96 18.57 14.41
C TYR A 303 5.88 17.96 15.32
N ASP A 304 5.33 16.79 14.95
CA ASP A 304 4.36 16.08 15.78
C ASP A 304 4.96 15.70 17.14
N MET A 305 6.16 15.12 17.13
CA MET A 305 6.82 14.63 18.34
C MET A 305 7.22 15.76 19.29
N LEU A 306 7.66 16.91 18.77
CA LEU A 306 7.96 18.09 19.58
C LEU A 306 6.69 18.64 20.26
N LYS A 307 5.55 18.67 19.55
CA LYS A 307 4.26 19.06 20.14
C LYS A 307 3.83 18.09 21.25
N VAL A 308 3.93 16.79 20.98
CA VAL A 308 3.63 15.75 21.97
C VAL A 308 4.49 15.91 23.22
N ALA A 309 5.81 16.08 23.05
CA ALA A 309 6.73 16.28 24.17
C ALA A 309 6.38 17.53 24.99
N ALA A 310 6.12 18.66 24.31
CA ALA A 310 5.75 19.91 24.95
C ALA A 310 4.43 19.83 25.75
N LEU A 311 3.45 19.09 25.25
CA LEU A 311 2.18 18.84 25.94
C LEU A 311 2.33 17.91 27.15
N LEU A 312 3.26 16.95 27.10
CA LEU A 312 3.55 15.99 28.17
C LEU A 312 4.49 16.56 29.24
N LYS A 313 5.27 17.61 28.92
CA LYS A 313 6.29 18.18 29.80
C LYS A 313 5.77 18.50 31.19
N GLY A 314 6.44 17.95 32.21
CA GLY A 314 6.09 18.13 33.61
C GLY A 314 4.77 17.48 34.06
N LYS A 315 4.19 16.62 33.22
CA LYS A 315 2.95 15.91 33.51
C LYS A 315 3.19 14.39 33.50
N THR A 316 2.32 13.66 34.19
CA THR A 316 2.32 12.19 34.20
C THR A 316 1.02 11.68 33.62
N ILE A 317 1.09 10.64 32.80
CA ILE A 317 -0.09 10.00 32.20
C ILE A 317 -0.95 9.34 33.27
N SER A 318 -2.23 9.17 33.01
CA SER A 318 -3.16 8.44 33.86
C SER A 318 -2.61 7.02 34.15
N PRO A 319 -2.63 6.54 35.39
CA PRO A 319 -2.19 5.17 35.72
C PRO A 319 -3.04 4.09 35.05
N GLU A 320 -4.23 4.43 34.58
CA GLU A 320 -5.14 3.52 33.89
C GLU A 320 -4.84 3.40 32.39
N VAL A 321 -3.92 4.21 31.84
CA VAL A 321 -3.63 4.27 30.40
C VAL A 321 -2.23 3.76 30.11
N SER A 322 -2.11 2.89 29.11
CA SER A 322 -0.82 2.55 28.53
C SER A 322 -0.56 3.44 27.30
N LEU A 323 0.46 4.30 27.37
CA LEU A 323 0.86 5.18 26.26
C LEU A 323 2.11 4.66 25.57
N SER A 324 2.07 4.55 24.25
CA SER A 324 3.26 4.34 23.42
C SER A 324 3.46 5.47 22.43
N ILE A 325 4.73 5.79 22.14
CA ILE A 325 5.16 6.80 21.17
C ILE A 325 6.21 6.18 20.27
N SER A 326 5.99 6.27 18.94
CA SER A 326 6.93 5.79 17.92
C SER A 326 7.35 6.97 17.06
N PRO A 327 8.57 7.51 17.20
CA PRO A 327 9.12 8.52 16.29
C PRO A 327 9.25 7.98 14.87
N GLY A 328 9.12 8.85 13.86
CA GLY A 328 9.04 8.43 12.46
C GLY A 328 10.36 7.94 11.88
N SER A 329 11.48 8.47 12.38
CA SER A 329 12.81 8.10 11.89
C SER A 329 13.87 8.22 12.99
N LYS A 330 15.03 7.59 12.73
CA LYS A 330 16.24 7.74 13.54
C LYS A 330 16.64 9.23 13.66
N GLN A 331 16.49 10.01 12.59
CA GLN A 331 16.73 11.44 12.58
C GLN A 331 15.83 12.15 13.59
N VAL A 332 14.52 11.90 13.54
CA VAL A 332 13.54 12.44 14.49
C VAL A 332 13.91 12.07 15.91
N LEU A 333 14.16 10.78 16.17
CA LEU A 333 14.51 10.30 17.52
C LEU A 333 15.80 10.97 18.06
N ALA A 334 16.83 11.09 17.22
CA ALA A 334 18.09 11.73 17.60
C ALA A 334 17.89 13.24 17.92
N MET A 335 17.08 13.94 17.12
CA MET A 335 16.79 15.36 17.36
C MET A 335 15.95 15.58 18.63
N LEU A 336 15.03 14.68 18.95
CA LEU A 336 14.30 14.67 20.22
C LEU A 336 15.23 14.46 21.42
N ALA A 337 16.23 13.58 21.27
CA ALA A 337 17.24 13.37 22.31
C ALA A 337 18.11 14.60 22.52
N ASP A 338 18.58 15.22 21.43
CA ASP A 338 19.46 16.39 21.49
C ASP A 338 18.80 17.62 22.15
N CYS A 339 17.49 17.84 21.91
CA CYS A 339 16.77 18.98 22.50
C CYS A 339 16.10 18.67 23.87
N GLY A 340 16.26 17.46 24.39
CA GLY A 340 15.67 17.03 25.67
C GLY A 340 14.20 16.62 25.61
N ALA A 341 13.53 16.74 24.47
CA ALA A 341 12.12 16.36 24.28
C ALA A 341 11.88 14.87 24.57
N LEU A 342 12.84 14.00 24.22
CA LEU A 342 12.78 12.58 24.55
C LEU A 342 12.73 12.33 26.06
N SER A 343 13.49 13.12 26.85
CA SER A 343 13.47 13.06 28.31
C SER A 343 12.10 13.44 28.88
N ASP A 344 11.48 14.50 28.34
CA ASP A 344 10.12 14.92 28.74
C ASP A 344 9.08 13.83 28.44
N ILE A 345 9.18 13.17 27.28
CA ILE A 345 8.32 12.02 26.90
C ILE A 345 8.49 10.87 27.90
N LEU A 346 9.73 10.46 28.18
CA LEU A 346 10.00 9.34 29.11
C LEU A 346 9.53 9.67 30.54
N ALA A 347 9.77 10.89 31.01
CA ALA A 347 9.37 11.35 32.34
C ALA A 347 7.83 11.34 32.54
N SER A 348 7.05 11.46 31.45
CA SER A 348 5.59 11.37 31.51
C SER A 348 5.05 9.96 31.81
N GLY A 349 5.89 8.91 31.72
CA GLY A 349 5.49 7.51 31.82
C GLY A 349 5.17 6.84 30.47
N ALA A 350 5.41 7.52 29.35
CA ALA A 350 5.24 6.95 28.02
C ALA A 350 6.31 5.90 27.71
N ARG A 351 5.93 4.84 26.98
CA ARG A 351 6.86 3.90 26.36
C ARG A 351 7.29 4.46 25.01
N VAL A 352 8.58 4.51 24.75
CA VAL A 352 9.10 4.81 23.41
C VAL A 352 9.35 3.49 22.68
N LEU A 353 8.71 3.33 21.55
CA LEU A 353 8.89 2.18 20.67
C LEU A 353 9.88 2.51 19.56
N GLU A 354 10.27 1.50 18.79
CA GLU A 354 11.14 1.67 17.62
C GLU A 354 10.51 2.59 16.56
N CYS A 355 11.36 3.18 15.73
CA CYS A 355 10.96 3.95 14.55
C CYS A 355 10.46 2.99 13.46
N ALA A 356 9.24 2.47 13.63
CA ALA A 356 8.69 1.38 12.83
C ALA A 356 7.17 1.48 12.68
N CYS A 357 6.64 0.76 11.68
CA CYS A 357 5.21 0.69 11.37
C CYS A 357 4.48 -0.46 12.10
N GLY A 358 5.20 -1.40 12.72
CA GLY A 358 4.65 -2.59 13.37
C GLY A 358 3.47 -2.37 14.32
N PRO A 359 3.47 -1.37 15.19
CA PRO A 359 2.33 -1.09 16.10
C PRO A 359 1.00 -0.85 15.40
N CYS A 360 1.01 -0.45 14.12
CA CYS A 360 -0.18 -0.24 13.30
C CYS A 360 -1.03 -1.51 13.13
N ILE A 361 -0.36 -2.66 13.10
CA ILE A 361 -0.97 -4.00 13.01
C ILE A 361 -0.93 -4.75 14.35
N GLY A 362 -0.62 -4.06 15.43
CA GLY A 362 -0.58 -4.60 16.77
C GLY A 362 0.74 -5.25 17.20
N MET A 363 1.78 -5.20 16.37
CA MET A 363 3.10 -5.72 16.75
C MET A 363 3.72 -4.88 17.88
N GLY A 364 4.00 -5.54 19.01
CA GLY A 364 4.58 -4.92 20.20
C GLY A 364 3.63 -4.06 21.04
N PHE A 365 2.44 -3.70 20.52
CA PHE A 365 1.47 -2.85 21.23
C PHE A 365 0.03 -3.04 20.73
N SER A 366 -0.59 -4.17 21.07
CA SER A 366 -2.00 -4.46 20.78
C SER A 366 -2.91 -3.95 21.90
N PRO A 367 -4.18 -3.57 21.62
CA PRO A 367 -5.18 -3.34 22.65
C PRO A 367 -5.47 -4.61 23.46
N ASN A 368 -5.89 -4.47 24.72
CA ASN A 368 -6.48 -5.58 25.47
C ASN A 368 -7.85 -5.98 24.88
N SER A 369 -8.37 -7.14 25.25
CA SER A 369 -9.72 -7.61 24.83
C SER A 369 -10.78 -6.56 25.16
N ALA A 370 -11.63 -6.23 24.19
CA ALA A 370 -12.64 -5.17 24.25
C ALA A 370 -12.12 -3.77 24.62
N GLY A 371 -10.80 -3.58 24.68
CA GLY A 371 -10.14 -2.34 25.12
C GLY A 371 -10.32 -1.17 24.17
N VAL A 372 -10.42 0.03 24.74
CA VAL A 372 -10.52 1.29 23.99
C VAL A 372 -9.12 1.84 23.74
N SER A 373 -8.72 1.89 22.46
CA SER A 373 -7.40 2.39 22.04
C SER A 373 -7.55 3.62 21.15
N LEU A 374 -6.95 4.74 21.55
CA LEU A 374 -6.85 5.95 20.72
C LEU A 374 -5.52 5.95 19.99
N ARG A 375 -5.56 6.12 18.67
CA ARG A 375 -4.37 6.05 17.82
C ARG A 375 -4.30 7.22 16.85
N THR A 376 -3.12 7.77 16.64
CA THR A 376 -2.88 8.79 15.60
C THR A 376 -2.68 8.17 14.22
N PHE A 377 -2.96 6.89 14.10
CA PHE A 377 -2.78 6.07 12.89
C PHE A 377 -3.87 6.36 11.84
N ASN A 378 -3.87 5.61 10.76
CA ASN A 378 -4.74 5.85 9.61
C ASN A 378 -5.90 4.85 9.49
N ARG A 379 -5.85 3.68 10.12
CA ARG A 379 -6.86 2.61 10.02
C ARG A 379 -7.31 2.10 11.36
N ASN A 380 -8.62 1.87 11.48
CA ASN A 380 -9.27 1.37 12.69
C ASN A 380 -10.29 0.25 12.41
N PHE A 381 -10.07 -0.53 11.33
CA PHE A 381 -10.90 -1.69 11.01
C PHE A 381 -10.89 -2.71 12.15
N GLU A 382 -11.95 -3.51 12.26
CA GLU A 382 -12.07 -4.56 13.25
C GLU A 382 -10.87 -5.52 13.18
N GLY A 383 -10.26 -5.82 14.32
CA GLY A 383 -9.09 -6.68 14.41
C GLY A 383 -7.77 -6.10 13.88
N ARG A 384 -7.78 -4.92 13.23
CA ARG A 384 -6.60 -4.33 12.58
C ARG A 384 -5.39 -4.22 13.48
N SER A 385 -5.59 -3.88 14.75
CA SER A 385 -4.50 -3.62 15.71
C SER A 385 -4.12 -4.84 16.55
N GLY A 386 -4.40 -6.06 16.09
CA GLY A 386 -3.98 -7.32 16.70
C GLY A 386 -4.99 -7.94 17.66
N THR A 387 -6.05 -7.21 18.04
CA THR A 387 -7.10 -7.69 18.95
C THR A 387 -8.44 -7.60 18.24
N ALA A 388 -9.14 -8.74 18.11
CA ALA A 388 -10.34 -8.85 17.27
C ALA A 388 -11.48 -7.92 17.74
N ASP A 389 -11.71 -7.80 19.02
CA ASP A 389 -12.77 -6.99 19.64
C ASP A 389 -12.30 -5.63 20.19
N GLY A 390 -11.06 -5.25 19.90
CA GLY A 390 -10.48 -3.97 20.29
C GLY A 390 -11.18 -2.79 19.60
N LYS A 391 -11.55 -1.77 20.38
CA LYS A 391 -12.24 -0.57 19.91
C LYS A 391 -11.22 0.52 19.58
N VAL A 392 -10.77 0.57 18.34
CA VAL A 392 -9.76 1.53 17.89
C VAL A 392 -10.41 2.80 17.35
N TYR A 393 -9.99 3.94 17.90
CA TYR A 393 -10.38 5.29 17.47
C TYR A 393 -9.18 5.97 16.81
N LEU A 394 -9.43 6.80 15.78
CA LEU A 394 -8.39 7.63 15.16
C LEU A 394 -8.55 9.08 15.62
N VAL A 395 -7.45 9.66 16.08
CA VAL A 395 -7.41 11.01 16.66
C VAL A 395 -6.13 11.75 16.26
N SER A 396 -6.11 13.08 16.48
CA SER A 396 -4.90 13.88 16.42
C SER A 396 -3.93 13.56 17.57
N PRO A 397 -2.62 13.86 17.44
CA PRO A 397 -1.65 13.74 18.53
C PRO A 397 -2.08 14.50 19.79
N GLU A 398 -2.65 15.68 19.66
CA GLU A 398 -3.11 16.52 20.76
C GLU A 398 -4.27 15.88 21.52
N THR A 399 -5.25 15.33 20.79
CA THR A 399 -6.37 14.57 21.42
C THR A 399 -5.86 13.29 22.09
N ALA A 400 -4.88 12.61 21.48
CA ALA A 400 -4.25 11.42 22.05
C ALA A 400 -3.55 11.74 23.38
N VAL A 401 -2.77 12.84 23.44
CA VAL A 401 -2.12 13.30 24.68
C VAL A 401 -3.15 13.67 25.75
N ALA A 402 -4.21 14.40 25.39
CA ALA A 402 -5.28 14.75 26.33
C ALA A 402 -5.92 13.50 26.96
N ALA A 403 -6.20 12.50 26.14
CA ALA A 403 -6.73 11.23 26.62
C ALA A 403 -5.74 10.45 27.48
N ALA A 404 -4.45 10.44 27.13
CA ALA A 404 -3.42 9.78 27.93
C ALA A 404 -3.27 10.40 29.33
N LEU A 405 -3.39 11.71 29.43
CA LEU A 405 -3.28 12.43 30.72
C LEU A 405 -4.50 12.23 31.61
N THR A 406 -5.70 12.16 31.03
CA THR A 406 -6.95 12.12 31.80
C THR A 406 -7.52 10.71 32.04
N GLY A 407 -7.18 9.74 31.20
CA GLY A 407 -7.76 8.40 31.17
C GLY A 407 -9.10 8.30 30.42
N TYR A 408 -9.53 9.39 29.77
CA TYR A 408 -10.81 9.47 29.08
C TYR A 408 -10.67 10.22 27.75
N ILE A 409 -11.55 9.96 26.80
CA ILE A 409 -11.67 10.82 25.62
C ILE A 409 -11.94 12.24 26.10
N THR A 410 -11.02 13.14 25.77
CA THR A 410 -10.99 14.51 26.31
C THR A 410 -10.70 15.50 25.18
N ASP A 411 -11.44 16.58 25.13
CA ASP A 411 -11.18 17.68 24.20
C ASP A 411 -9.81 18.29 24.52
N PRO A 412 -8.85 18.31 23.56
CA PRO A 412 -7.50 18.78 23.82
C PRO A 412 -7.42 20.25 24.22
N THR A 413 -8.42 21.07 23.90
CA THR A 413 -8.50 22.48 24.32
C THR A 413 -8.53 22.63 25.86
N MET A 414 -8.92 21.56 26.58
CA MET A 414 -8.88 21.53 28.03
C MET A 414 -7.46 21.47 28.64
N LEU A 415 -6.45 21.25 27.81
CA LEU A 415 -5.04 21.24 28.25
C LEU A 415 -4.46 22.65 28.51
N GLY A 416 -5.23 23.71 28.21
CA GLY A 416 -4.82 25.10 28.39
C GLY A 416 -4.31 25.75 27.11
N GLU A 417 -3.20 26.46 27.18
CA GLU A 417 -2.60 27.06 26.00
C GLU A 417 -1.79 26.04 25.19
N MET A 418 -1.91 26.11 23.87
CA MET A 418 -1.11 25.27 22.99
C MET A 418 0.37 25.70 23.05
N PRO A 419 1.29 24.80 23.45
CA PRO A 419 2.72 25.14 23.50
C PRO A 419 3.23 25.54 22.13
N LYS A 420 4.05 26.59 22.08
CA LYS A 420 4.81 26.93 20.88
C LYS A 420 5.97 25.97 20.73
N VAL A 421 6.10 25.37 19.57
CA VAL A 421 7.22 24.50 19.20
C VAL A 421 7.98 25.13 18.04
N GLU A 422 9.29 25.15 18.16
CA GLU A 422 10.16 25.63 17.09
C GLU A 422 10.86 24.42 16.45
N VAL A 423 10.67 24.26 15.15
CA VAL A 423 11.40 23.28 14.36
C VAL A 423 12.70 23.90 13.90
N PRO A 424 13.86 23.24 14.10
CA PRO A 424 15.14 23.75 13.63
C PRO A 424 15.15 24.02 12.13
N LYS A 425 15.86 25.07 11.69
CA LYS A 425 16.02 25.38 10.26
C LYS A 425 16.95 24.41 9.52
N GLN A 426 17.76 23.67 10.25
CA GLN A 426 18.62 22.60 9.73
C GLN A 426 18.43 21.37 10.59
N PHE A 427 18.19 20.23 9.93
CA PHE A 427 18.02 18.96 10.60
C PHE A 427 19.35 18.24 10.76
N LYS A 428 19.41 17.33 11.73
CA LYS A 428 20.57 16.49 11.98
C LYS A 428 20.58 15.33 11.01
N ILE A 429 21.28 15.49 9.89
CA ILE A 429 21.34 14.49 8.84
C ILE A 429 22.33 13.39 9.23
N ASP A 430 21.88 12.14 9.21
CA ASP A 430 22.71 10.97 9.42
C ASP A 430 22.25 9.81 8.52
N ASP A 431 22.88 9.67 7.38
CA ASP A 431 22.59 8.65 6.38
C ASP A 431 23.30 7.29 6.65
N SER A 432 23.95 7.12 7.83
CA SER A 432 24.69 5.89 8.18
C SER A 432 23.84 4.63 8.20
N ALA A 433 22.52 4.77 8.34
CA ALA A 433 21.56 3.65 8.26
C ALA A 433 21.02 3.38 6.85
N ILE A 434 21.47 4.15 5.84
CA ILE A 434 21.13 3.93 4.43
C ILE A 434 22.34 3.31 3.73
N ILE A 435 22.19 2.07 3.28
CA ILE A 435 23.23 1.37 2.53
C ILE A 435 23.04 1.69 1.05
N THR A 436 24.07 2.24 0.43
CA THR A 436 24.10 2.47 -1.01
C THR A 436 24.27 1.14 -1.77
N PRO A 437 23.72 1.04 -2.99
CA PRO A 437 23.93 -0.14 -3.82
C PRO A 437 25.40 -0.30 -4.22
N ALA A 438 25.81 -1.53 -4.51
CA ALA A 438 27.12 -1.81 -5.06
C ALA A 438 27.26 -1.22 -6.48
N SER A 439 28.50 -0.91 -6.88
CA SER A 439 28.80 -0.61 -8.28
C SER A 439 28.48 -1.81 -9.19
N PRO A 440 28.29 -1.61 -10.51
CA PRO A 440 28.05 -2.72 -11.43
C PRO A 440 29.13 -3.82 -11.40
N GLU A 441 30.38 -3.44 -11.17
CA GLU A 441 31.52 -4.36 -11.06
C GLU A 441 31.44 -5.21 -9.78
N GLU A 442 31.27 -4.56 -8.63
CA GLU A 442 31.15 -5.23 -7.34
C GLU A 442 29.92 -6.14 -7.27
N ALA A 443 28.83 -5.75 -7.94
CA ALA A 443 27.57 -6.51 -7.95
C ALA A 443 27.70 -7.91 -8.57
N LYS A 444 28.64 -8.12 -9.49
CA LYS A 444 28.85 -9.41 -10.18
C LYS A 444 29.17 -10.53 -9.20
N ASP A 445 29.99 -10.24 -8.18
CA ASP A 445 30.48 -11.20 -7.22
C ASP A 445 29.61 -11.31 -5.96
N LEU A 446 28.53 -10.50 -5.86
CA LEU A 446 27.66 -10.53 -4.70
C LEU A 446 26.70 -11.71 -4.74
N GLU A 447 26.72 -12.49 -3.66
CA GLU A 447 25.74 -13.54 -3.41
C GLU A 447 24.45 -12.96 -2.82
N ILE A 448 23.30 -13.45 -3.29
CA ILE A 448 22.00 -13.16 -2.70
C ILE A 448 21.73 -14.19 -1.59
N LEU A 449 21.62 -13.69 -0.36
CA LEU A 449 21.45 -14.54 0.82
C LEU A 449 19.97 -14.92 0.98
N ARG A 450 19.66 -16.22 0.98
CA ARG A 450 18.28 -16.71 1.14
C ARG A 450 18.18 -17.58 2.38
N GLY A 451 17.20 -17.27 3.21
CA GLY A 451 16.78 -18.18 4.26
C GLY A 451 16.03 -19.40 3.69
N PRO A 452 15.88 -20.46 4.50
CA PRO A 452 15.25 -21.71 4.04
C PRO A 452 13.80 -21.53 3.57
N ASN A 453 13.14 -20.47 4.02
CA ASN A 453 11.75 -20.14 3.68
C ASN A 453 11.60 -19.29 2.41
N ILE A 454 12.68 -18.70 1.89
CA ILE A 454 12.65 -17.85 0.70
C ILE A 454 12.91 -18.72 -0.53
N LYS A 455 11.88 -19.02 -1.30
CA LYS A 455 11.95 -19.89 -2.48
C LYS A 455 11.89 -19.06 -3.76
N LYS A 456 12.45 -19.62 -4.85
CA LYS A 456 12.36 -19.02 -6.18
C LYS A 456 10.89 -18.79 -6.54
N PHE A 457 10.62 -17.67 -7.21
CA PHE A 457 9.30 -17.38 -7.76
C PHE A 457 8.91 -18.44 -8.80
N PRO A 458 7.63 -18.84 -8.89
CA PRO A 458 7.19 -19.83 -9.87
C PRO A 458 7.45 -19.37 -11.30
N ASP A 459 8.02 -20.24 -12.13
CA ASP A 459 8.20 -19.96 -13.56
C ASP A 459 6.83 -20.10 -14.27
N ALA A 460 6.35 -19.02 -14.85
CA ALA A 460 5.17 -19.05 -15.72
C ALA A 460 5.56 -19.56 -17.11
N LYS A 461 4.65 -20.33 -17.71
CA LYS A 461 4.82 -20.82 -19.08
C LYS A 461 3.90 -20.05 -20.03
N PRO A 462 4.33 -19.76 -21.27
CA PRO A 462 3.47 -19.22 -22.30
C PRO A 462 2.16 -20.00 -22.43
N GLN A 463 1.07 -19.31 -22.72
CA GLN A 463 -0.18 -19.97 -23.07
C GLN A 463 -0.04 -20.56 -24.46
N GLU A 464 -0.29 -21.87 -24.58
CA GLU A 464 -0.27 -22.58 -25.88
C GLU A 464 -1.57 -22.32 -26.64
N ASP A 465 -1.60 -22.58 -27.95
CA ASP A 465 -2.80 -22.40 -28.78
C ASP A 465 -3.85 -23.51 -28.59
N GLU A 466 -3.49 -24.57 -27.87
CA GLU A 466 -4.39 -25.63 -27.41
C GLU A 466 -4.13 -25.93 -25.93
N LEU A 467 -5.18 -26.06 -25.14
CA LEU A 467 -5.13 -26.49 -23.73
C LEU A 467 -5.98 -27.74 -23.56
N SER A 468 -5.35 -28.87 -23.25
CA SER A 468 -6.03 -30.10 -22.84
C SER A 468 -5.67 -30.40 -21.38
N ALA A 469 -6.67 -30.41 -20.50
CA ALA A 469 -6.46 -30.51 -19.07
C ALA A 469 -7.65 -31.15 -18.34
N GLU A 470 -7.41 -31.65 -17.12
CA GLU A 470 -8.45 -32.16 -16.25
C GLU A 470 -9.13 -31.01 -15.48
N LEU A 471 -10.44 -31.09 -15.30
CA LEU A 471 -11.20 -30.28 -14.36
C LEU A 471 -10.92 -30.76 -12.93
N VAL A 472 -9.90 -30.21 -12.30
CA VAL A 472 -9.44 -30.69 -10.98
C VAL A 472 -10.27 -30.17 -9.80
N LEU A 473 -11.03 -29.09 -10.00
CA LEU A 473 -11.87 -28.51 -8.95
C LEU A 473 -13.09 -27.79 -9.56
N LYS A 474 -14.27 -28.15 -9.05
CA LYS A 474 -15.53 -27.43 -9.30
C LYS A 474 -16.03 -26.81 -7.99
N VAL A 475 -16.17 -25.49 -7.94
CA VAL A 475 -16.61 -24.73 -6.76
C VAL A 475 -17.82 -23.85 -7.07
N GLY A 476 -18.62 -23.56 -6.06
CA GLY A 476 -19.84 -22.76 -6.19
C GLY A 476 -19.62 -21.26 -6.34
N ASP A 477 -20.66 -20.50 -6.03
CA ASP A 477 -20.67 -19.04 -6.08
C ASP A 477 -19.90 -18.40 -4.90
N ASN A 478 -19.49 -17.13 -5.07
CA ASN A 478 -18.88 -16.29 -4.03
C ASN A 478 -17.59 -16.87 -3.43
N ILE A 479 -16.77 -17.51 -4.25
CA ILE A 479 -15.42 -17.93 -3.84
C ILE A 479 -14.58 -16.69 -3.58
N THR A 480 -14.07 -16.56 -2.36
CA THR A 480 -13.20 -15.43 -1.96
C THR A 480 -11.74 -15.76 -2.18
N THR A 481 -10.90 -14.72 -2.22
CA THR A 481 -9.44 -14.91 -2.22
C THR A 481 -8.94 -15.66 -0.98
N ASP A 482 -9.66 -15.61 0.15
CA ASP A 482 -9.37 -16.42 1.35
C ASP A 482 -9.76 -17.90 1.21
N HIS A 483 -10.80 -18.21 0.42
CA HIS A 483 -11.10 -19.59 0.05
C HIS A 483 -10.02 -20.18 -0.85
N ILE A 484 -9.48 -19.38 -1.80
CA ILE A 484 -8.43 -19.82 -2.72
C ILE A 484 -7.11 -19.98 -1.97
N MET A 485 -6.69 -18.92 -1.23
CA MET A 485 -5.46 -18.94 -0.46
C MET A 485 -5.65 -18.23 0.88
N PRO A 486 -5.79 -18.97 1.98
CA PRO A 486 -5.93 -18.39 3.32
C PRO A 486 -4.75 -17.49 3.69
N ALA A 487 -5.00 -16.41 4.44
CA ALA A 487 -3.98 -15.45 4.87
C ALA A 487 -3.99 -15.18 6.38
N GLY A 488 -4.29 -16.20 7.17
CA GLY A 488 -4.21 -16.08 8.64
C GLY A 488 -2.78 -15.88 9.16
N ALA A 489 -2.65 -15.40 10.39
CA ALA A 489 -1.35 -15.11 11.04
C ALA A 489 -0.34 -16.25 11.00
N LYS A 490 -0.80 -17.50 10.97
CA LYS A 490 0.06 -18.70 10.85
C LYS A 490 0.66 -18.90 9.46
N ILE A 491 0.08 -18.31 8.41
CA ILE A 491 0.46 -18.50 7.02
C ILE A 491 1.27 -17.30 6.50
N LEU A 492 0.98 -16.11 7.02
CA LEU A 492 1.65 -14.86 6.62
C LEU A 492 3.20 -14.90 6.63
N PRO A 493 3.88 -15.54 7.58
CA PRO A 493 5.35 -15.65 7.57
C PRO A 493 5.91 -16.42 6.37
N TYR A 494 5.10 -17.24 5.71
CA TYR A 494 5.51 -18.11 4.58
C TYR A 494 5.15 -17.56 3.21
N ARG A 495 4.75 -16.28 3.11
CA ARG A 495 4.26 -15.69 1.86
C ARG A 495 5.26 -15.75 0.68
N SER A 496 6.55 -15.78 0.94
CA SER A 496 7.61 -15.96 -0.07
C SER A 496 7.91 -17.42 -0.42
N ASN A 497 7.18 -18.38 0.18
CA ASN A 497 7.34 -19.81 -0.04
C ASN A 497 6.10 -20.40 -0.73
N ILE A 498 5.93 -20.10 -2.02
CA ILE A 498 4.80 -20.60 -2.80
C ILE A 498 4.66 -22.12 -2.75
N PRO A 499 5.76 -22.93 -2.82
CA PRO A 499 5.68 -24.38 -2.62
C PRO A 499 5.04 -24.79 -1.29
N TYR A 500 5.38 -24.12 -0.20
CA TYR A 500 4.77 -24.40 1.11
C TYR A 500 3.31 -23.95 1.16
N LEU A 501 3.02 -22.75 0.61
CA LEU A 501 1.67 -22.22 0.57
C LEU A 501 0.72 -23.09 -0.26
N SER A 502 1.22 -23.78 -1.28
CA SER A 502 0.40 -24.61 -2.17
C SER A 502 -0.37 -25.71 -1.44
N GLN A 503 0.12 -26.17 -0.29
CA GLN A 503 -0.54 -27.18 0.56
C GLN A 503 -1.87 -26.68 1.15
N PHE A 504 -2.09 -25.36 1.22
CA PHE A 504 -3.27 -24.74 1.81
C PHE A 504 -4.26 -24.24 0.76
N CYS A 505 -3.91 -24.35 -0.53
CA CYS A 505 -4.72 -23.85 -1.63
C CYS A 505 -6.08 -24.56 -1.66
N PHE A 506 -7.16 -23.78 -1.65
CA PHE A 506 -8.55 -24.26 -1.52
C PHE A 506 -8.83 -25.16 -0.32
N GLY A 507 -7.96 -25.20 0.68
CA GLY A 507 -8.09 -26.11 1.83
C GLY A 507 -9.38 -25.93 2.64
N VAL A 508 -10.07 -24.80 2.49
CA VAL A 508 -11.41 -24.53 3.08
C VAL A 508 -12.51 -25.20 2.26
N CYS A 509 -12.33 -25.32 0.93
CA CYS A 509 -13.32 -25.91 0.01
C CYS A 509 -13.07 -27.41 -0.19
N ASP A 510 -11.81 -27.79 -0.46
CA ASP A 510 -11.40 -29.17 -0.72
C ASP A 510 -9.93 -29.36 -0.33
N LYS A 511 -9.68 -30.05 0.77
CA LYS A 511 -8.33 -30.33 1.29
C LYS A 511 -7.49 -31.23 0.37
N THR A 512 -8.11 -31.93 -0.57
CA THR A 512 -7.42 -32.84 -1.49
C THR A 512 -7.01 -32.18 -2.80
N PHE A 513 -7.48 -30.96 -3.04
CA PHE A 513 -7.21 -30.20 -4.27
C PHE A 513 -5.71 -30.08 -4.58
N PRO A 514 -4.81 -29.68 -3.64
CA PRO A 514 -3.39 -29.52 -3.96
C PRO A 514 -2.73 -30.79 -4.51
N ALA A 515 -3.02 -31.94 -3.90
CA ALA A 515 -2.47 -33.22 -4.34
C ALA A 515 -2.99 -33.59 -5.73
N ARG A 516 -4.29 -33.44 -5.98
CA ARG A 516 -4.92 -33.74 -7.25
C ARG A 516 -4.43 -32.85 -8.38
N ALA A 517 -4.26 -31.53 -8.11
CA ALA A 517 -3.72 -30.59 -9.09
C ALA A 517 -2.26 -30.91 -9.44
N GLN A 518 -1.43 -31.29 -8.46
CA GLN A 518 -0.04 -31.71 -8.70
C GLN A 518 0.03 -32.99 -9.54
N GLU A 519 -0.85 -33.96 -9.29
CA GLU A 519 -0.91 -35.20 -10.05
C GLU A 519 -1.34 -34.95 -11.52
N ALA A 520 -2.30 -34.07 -11.74
CA ALA A 520 -2.74 -33.67 -13.08
C ALA A 520 -1.66 -32.90 -13.85
N GLY A 521 -0.78 -32.18 -13.17
CA GLY A 521 0.31 -31.36 -13.75
C GLY A 521 -0.17 -30.14 -14.51
N GLN A 522 -1.26 -30.24 -15.29
CA GLN A 522 -1.91 -29.15 -16.00
C GLN A 522 -3.43 -29.27 -15.82
N SER A 523 -4.08 -28.18 -15.40
CA SER A 523 -5.45 -28.29 -14.91
C SER A 523 -6.31 -27.05 -15.17
N ILE A 524 -7.62 -27.26 -15.06
CA ILE A 524 -8.65 -26.22 -15.15
C ILE A 524 -9.46 -26.23 -13.84
N ILE A 525 -9.81 -25.04 -13.37
CA ILE A 525 -10.76 -24.83 -12.26
C ILE A 525 -12.05 -24.28 -12.84
N VAL A 526 -13.20 -24.77 -12.33
CA VAL A 526 -14.52 -24.23 -12.64
C VAL A 526 -15.15 -23.63 -11.39
N GLY A 527 -15.64 -22.41 -11.49
CA GLY A 527 -16.30 -21.68 -10.42
C GLY A 527 -17.67 -21.14 -10.77
N GLY A 528 -18.45 -20.79 -9.77
CA GLY A 528 -19.75 -20.14 -9.91
C GLY A 528 -19.64 -18.63 -10.17
N ALA A 529 -20.63 -17.87 -9.71
CA ALA A 529 -20.69 -16.43 -9.84
C ALA A 529 -19.78 -15.73 -8.82
N ASN A 530 -19.26 -14.54 -9.18
CA ASN A 530 -18.47 -13.66 -8.32
C ASN A 530 -17.21 -14.35 -7.73
N TYR A 531 -16.49 -15.07 -8.58
CA TYR A 531 -15.27 -15.80 -8.20
C TYR A 531 -14.11 -14.83 -7.96
N GLY A 532 -13.36 -15.03 -6.86
CA GLY A 532 -12.19 -14.25 -6.49
C GLY A 532 -12.50 -12.92 -5.78
N GLN A 533 -13.71 -12.79 -5.17
CA GLN A 533 -14.05 -11.61 -4.39
C GLN A 533 -13.14 -11.46 -3.15
N GLY A 534 -12.98 -10.23 -2.67
CA GLY A 534 -12.20 -9.93 -1.46
C GLY A 534 -10.95 -9.10 -1.74
N SER A 535 -9.86 -9.38 -1.03
CA SER A 535 -8.62 -8.60 -1.15
C SER A 535 -7.86 -8.90 -2.45
N SER A 536 -7.06 -7.92 -2.91
CA SER A 536 -6.25 -8.00 -4.14
C SER A 536 -5.02 -8.90 -4.02
N ARG A 537 -5.16 -10.09 -3.43
CA ARG A 537 -4.02 -10.99 -3.19
C ARG A 537 -3.57 -11.69 -4.46
N GLU A 538 -2.36 -11.40 -4.88
CA GLU A 538 -1.68 -12.08 -5.99
C GLU A 538 -1.49 -13.59 -5.73
N HIS A 539 -1.27 -14.00 -4.46
CA HIS A 539 -1.15 -15.40 -4.06
C HIS A 539 -2.36 -16.26 -4.47
N ALA A 540 -3.55 -15.65 -4.57
CA ALA A 540 -4.74 -16.34 -5.07
C ALA A 540 -4.69 -16.68 -6.57
N ALA A 541 -3.70 -16.16 -7.30
CA ALA A 541 -3.38 -16.57 -8.67
C ALA A 541 -2.07 -17.35 -8.75
N LEU A 542 -1.02 -16.90 -8.01
CA LEU A 542 0.30 -17.52 -8.04
C LEU A 542 0.32 -18.95 -7.50
N VAL A 543 -0.44 -19.23 -6.45
CA VAL A 543 -0.46 -20.57 -5.85
C VAL A 543 -1.19 -21.57 -6.76
N PRO A 544 -2.36 -21.28 -7.33
CA PRO A 544 -2.95 -22.11 -8.40
C PRO A 544 -2.02 -22.30 -9.60
N LEU A 545 -1.35 -21.22 -10.06
CA LEU A 545 -0.36 -21.33 -11.15
C LEU A 545 0.74 -22.36 -10.82
N TYR A 546 1.32 -22.26 -9.61
CA TYR A 546 2.33 -23.21 -9.15
C TYR A 546 1.83 -24.65 -9.16
N LEU A 547 0.55 -24.87 -8.86
CA LEU A 547 -0.11 -26.18 -8.89
C LEU A 547 -0.52 -26.64 -10.32
N GLY A 548 -0.16 -25.87 -11.35
CA GLY A 548 -0.42 -26.23 -12.75
C GLY A 548 -1.76 -25.77 -13.31
N VAL A 549 -2.49 -24.90 -12.62
CA VAL A 549 -3.74 -24.32 -13.14
C VAL A 549 -3.43 -23.38 -14.31
N ARG A 550 -4.06 -23.62 -15.48
CA ARG A 550 -3.85 -22.85 -16.73
C ARG A 550 -5.05 -21.98 -17.11
N ALA A 551 -6.25 -22.40 -16.72
CA ALA A 551 -7.46 -21.64 -16.95
C ALA A 551 -8.41 -21.77 -15.76
N VAL A 552 -9.17 -20.70 -15.54
CA VAL A 552 -10.30 -20.67 -14.60
C VAL A 552 -11.54 -20.29 -15.39
N ILE A 553 -12.59 -21.11 -15.36
CA ILE A 553 -13.84 -20.91 -16.09
C ILE A 553 -14.95 -20.67 -15.08
N THR A 554 -15.71 -19.58 -15.20
CA THR A 554 -16.71 -19.20 -14.19
C THR A 554 -17.99 -18.65 -14.81
N LYS A 555 -19.06 -18.54 -13.98
CA LYS A 555 -20.24 -17.76 -14.35
C LYS A 555 -19.92 -16.25 -14.39
N SER A 556 -19.11 -15.76 -13.43
CA SER A 556 -18.58 -14.39 -13.41
C SER A 556 -17.42 -14.25 -12.42
N PHE A 557 -16.56 -13.25 -12.64
CA PHE A 557 -15.41 -12.94 -11.78
C PHE A 557 -15.59 -11.63 -11.00
N ALA A 558 -14.92 -11.54 -9.85
CA ALA A 558 -14.60 -10.27 -9.24
C ALA A 558 -13.50 -9.54 -10.04
N ARG A 559 -13.69 -8.25 -10.32
CA ARG A 559 -12.86 -7.47 -11.25
C ARG A 559 -11.35 -7.55 -10.98
N ILE A 560 -10.93 -7.40 -9.73
CA ILE A 560 -9.50 -7.37 -9.34
C ILE A 560 -8.84 -8.73 -9.59
N HIS A 561 -9.57 -9.82 -9.39
CA HIS A 561 -9.01 -11.17 -9.53
C HIS A 561 -8.72 -11.54 -10.98
N ILE A 562 -9.50 -11.02 -11.94
CA ILE A 562 -9.21 -11.17 -13.37
C ILE A 562 -7.80 -10.67 -13.71
N ALA A 563 -7.46 -9.47 -13.23
CA ALA A 563 -6.14 -8.89 -13.47
C ALA A 563 -5.03 -9.76 -12.86
N ASN A 564 -5.21 -10.27 -11.64
CA ASN A 564 -4.23 -11.14 -11.00
C ASN A 564 -4.04 -12.46 -11.76
N LEU A 565 -5.11 -13.07 -12.26
CA LEU A 565 -5.02 -14.29 -13.07
C LEU A 565 -4.24 -14.04 -14.37
N ILE A 566 -4.57 -12.98 -15.11
CA ILE A 566 -3.88 -12.62 -16.36
C ILE A 566 -2.41 -12.33 -16.09
N ASN A 567 -2.11 -11.53 -15.08
CA ASN A 567 -0.74 -11.17 -14.72
C ASN A 567 0.10 -12.39 -14.33
N ALA A 568 -0.53 -13.40 -13.73
CA ALA A 568 0.11 -14.67 -13.41
C ALA A 568 0.20 -15.64 -14.61
N GLY A 569 -0.50 -15.37 -15.73
CA GLY A 569 -0.54 -16.25 -16.90
C GLY A 569 -1.61 -17.33 -16.86
N ILE A 570 -2.63 -17.16 -16.00
CA ILE A 570 -3.82 -18.01 -15.96
C ILE A 570 -4.93 -17.33 -16.76
N MET A 571 -5.56 -18.06 -17.68
CA MET A 571 -6.61 -17.55 -18.56
C MET A 571 -7.98 -17.54 -17.83
N PRO A 572 -8.57 -16.35 -17.55
CA PRO A 572 -9.93 -16.26 -17.00
C PRO A 572 -10.96 -16.27 -18.12
N LEU A 573 -11.86 -17.24 -18.09
CA LEU A 573 -12.93 -17.43 -19.07
C LEU A 573 -14.31 -17.46 -18.39
N THR A 574 -15.34 -17.05 -19.11
CA THR A 574 -16.73 -17.13 -18.61
C THR A 574 -17.60 -17.98 -19.52
N PHE A 575 -18.56 -18.68 -18.94
CA PHE A 575 -19.61 -19.34 -19.73
C PHE A 575 -20.45 -18.28 -20.46
N GLN A 576 -20.71 -18.47 -21.77
CA GLN A 576 -21.67 -17.62 -22.47
C GLN A 576 -23.08 -17.81 -21.94
N ASN A 577 -23.46 -19.06 -21.65
CA ASN A 577 -24.67 -19.38 -20.90
C ASN A 577 -24.27 -19.88 -19.48
N PRO A 578 -24.60 -19.15 -18.40
CA PRO A 578 -24.27 -19.56 -17.02
C PRO A 578 -24.78 -20.95 -16.61
N ASP A 579 -25.84 -21.44 -17.27
CA ASP A 579 -26.41 -22.77 -16.99
C ASP A 579 -25.51 -23.92 -17.49
N ASP A 580 -24.55 -23.62 -18.37
CA ASP A 580 -23.59 -24.63 -18.85
C ASP A 580 -22.62 -25.08 -17.74
N TYR A 581 -22.50 -24.30 -16.67
CA TYR A 581 -21.79 -24.71 -15.46
C TYR A 581 -22.28 -26.06 -14.92
N GLU A 582 -23.57 -26.33 -15.02
CA GLU A 582 -24.17 -27.59 -14.49
C GLU A 582 -23.86 -28.81 -15.36
N LYS A 583 -23.39 -28.63 -16.60
CA LYS A 583 -23.16 -29.71 -17.58
C LYS A 583 -21.82 -30.43 -17.39
N ILE A 584 -20.85 -29.82 -16.74
CA ILE A 584 -19.49 -30.36 -16.54
C ILE A 584 -19.24 -30.70 -15.08
N ASP A 585 -18.45 -31.74 -14.84
CA ASP A 585 -18.17 -32.24 -13.50
C ASP A 585 -16.69 -32.36 -13.23
N GLN A 586 -16.31 -32.28 -11.96
CA GLN A 586 -14.92 -32.49 -11.53
C GLN A 586 -14.45 -33.89 -11.97
N GLY A 587 -13.26 -33.92 -12.58
CA GLY A 587 -12.68 -35.12 -13.20
C GLY A 587 -12.91 -35.22 -14.71
N ASP A 588 -13.72 -34.33 -15.31
CA ASP A 588 -13.91 -34.30 -16.76
C ASP A 588 -12.62 -33.87 -17.46
N LYS A 589 -12.34 -34.45 -18.63
CA LYS A 589 -11.24 -34.04 -19.51
C LYS A 589 -11.74 -32.95 -20.46
N LEU A 590 -11.11 -31.80 -20.36
CA LEU A 590 -11.51 -30.58 -21.09
C LEU A 590 -10.44 -30.14 -22.05
N THR A 591 -10.85 -29.73 -23.26
CA THR A 591 -9.94 -29.19 -24.30
C THR A 591 -10.47 -27.87 -24.84
N ILE A 592 -9.59 -26.88 -24.97
CA ILE A 592 -9.84 -25.60 -25.65
C ILE A 592 -8.84 -25.48 -26.79
N LYS A 593 -9.33 -25.29 -28.02
CA LYS A 593 -8.50 -25.14 -29.24
C LYS A 593 -8.55 -23.73 -29.81
N ASN A 594 -7.54 -23.39 -30.62
CA ASN A 594 -7.41 -22.07 -31.29
C ASN A 594 -7.50 -20.92 -30.27
N ILE A 595 -6.81 -21.05 -29.15
CA ILE A 595 -6.85 -20.10 -28.03
C ILE A 595 -6.45 -18.69 -28.47
N TYR A 596 -5.42 -18.57 -29.33
CA TYR A 596 -4.96 -17.25 -29.79
C TYR A 596 -6.05 -16.51 -30.58
N ALA A 597 -6.68 -17.18 -31.55
CA ALA A 597 -7.81 -16.62 -32.28
C ALA A 597 -9.03 -16.35 -31.37
N GLY A 598 -9.26 -17.23 -30.40
CA GLY A 598 -10.32 -17.07 -29.41
C GLY A 598 -10.12 -15.86 -28.51
N MET A 599 -8.89 -15.59 -28.06
CA MET A 599 -8.55 -14.38 -27.29
C MET A 599 -8.81 -13.08 -28.08
N GLU A 600 -8.50 -13.08 -29.39
CA GLU A 600 -8.70 -11.93 -30.28
C GLU A 600 -10.18 -11.72 -30.63
N SER A 601 -10.94 -12.79 -30.83
CA SER A 601 -12.38 -12.72 -31.17
C SER A 601 -13.30 -12.53 -29.96
N GLY A 602 -12.81 -12.82 -28.75
CA GLY A 602 -13.58 -12.78 -27.50
C GLY A 602 -14.45 -14.04 -27.26
N ALA A 603 -14.31 -15.08 -28.08
CA ALA A 603 -15.11 -16.29 -27.99
C ALA A 603 -14.26 -17.56 -28.18
N MET A 604 -14.49 -18.59 -27.36
CA MET A 604 -13.83 -19.88 -27.43
C MET A 604 -14.85 -21.01 -27.27
N THR A 605 -14.46 -22.23 -27.64
CA THR A 605 -15.25 -23.42 -27.39
C THR A 605 -14.50 -24.36 -26.46
N LEU A 606 -15.14 -24.72 -25.35
CA LEU A 606 -14.69 -25.78 -24.46
C LEU A 606 -15.27 -27.10 -24.97
N ILE A 607 -14.42 -28.08 -25.15
CA ILE A 607 -14.80 -29.44 -25.51
C ILE A 607 -14.64 -30.31 -24.26
N ASP A 608 -15.74 -30.85 -23.76
CA ASP A 608 -15.72 -31.88 -22.74
C ASP A 608 -15.58 -33.24 -23.44
N GLU A 609 -14.40 -33.80 -23.45
CA GLU A 609 -14.10 -35.08 -24.10
C GLU A 609 -14.72 -36.26 -23.36
N THR A 610 -14.98 -36.13 -22.05
CA THR A 610 -15.57 -37.16 -21.23
C THR A 610 -17.03 -37.38 -21.58
N LYS A 611 -17.79 -36.30 -21.85
CA LYS A 611 -19.22 -36.32 -22.10
C LYS A 611 -19.57 -36.04 -23.57
N GLY A 612 -18.59 -35.65 -24.40
CA GLY A 612 -18.82 -35.32 -25.80
C GLY A 612 -19.61 -34.02 -25.98
N LEU A 613 -19.43 -33.04 -25.13
CA LEU A 613 -20.15 -31.76 -25.16
C LEU A 613 -19.27 -30.63 -25.67
N GLU A 614 -19.87 -29.70 -26.39
CA GLU A 614 -19.26 -28.42 -26.77
C GLU A 614 -19.94 -27.28 -26.01
N ILE A 615 -19.16 -26.45 -25.32
CA ILE A 615 -19.64 -25.38 -24.45
C ILE A 615 -19.04 -24.06 -24.88
N PRO A 616 -19.87 -23.08 -25.29
CA PRO A 616 -19.37 -21.74 -25.67
C PRO A 616 -18.86 -20.98 -24.46
N LEU A 617 -17.63 -20.44 -24.57
CA LEU A 617 -17.00 -19.57 -23.60
C LEU A 617 -16.81 -18.17 -24.17
N ALA A 618 -16.75 -17.17 -23.28
CA ALA A 618 -16.45 -15.80 -23.59
C ALA A 618 -15.22 -15.30 -22.82
N CYS A 619 -14.50 -14.37 -23.44
CA CYS A 619 -13.46 -13.57 -22.79
C CYS A 619 -13.47 -12.13 -23.36
N ALA A 620 -12.95 -11.17 -22.60
CA ALA A 620 -12.82 -9.78 -23.04
C ALA A 620 -11.43 -9.29 -22.64
N PHE A 621 -10.44 -9.61 -23.48
CA PHE A 621 -9.06 -9.22 -23.24
C PHE A 621 -8.67 -8.02 -24.09
N THR A 622 -7.90 -7.10 -23.52
CA THR A 622 -7.21 -6.06 -24.28
C THR A 622 -6.01 -6.66 -25.02
N ASP A 623 -5.51 -5.98 -26.07
CA ASP A 623 -4.32 -6.42 -26.81
C ASP A 623 -3.13 -6.68 -25.89
N ARG A 624 -2.96 -5.83 -24.87
CA ARG A 624 -1.91 -6.01 -23.84
C ARG A 624 -2.12 -7.28 -23.01
N GLN A 625 -3.34 -7.57 -22.61
CA GLN A 625 -3.65 -8.78 -21.83
C GLN A 625 -3.42 -10.05 -22.65
N ILE A 626 -3.74 -10.01 -23.95
CA ILE A 626 -3.42 -11.09 -24.89
C ILE A 626 -1.91 -11.29 -24.99
N ALA A 627 -1.14 -10.21 -25.11
CA ALA A 627 0.32 -10.27 -25.15
C ALA A 627 0.91 -10.86 -23.84
N ILE A 628 0.38 -10.47 -22.68
CA ILE A 628 0.78 -11.02 -21.38
C ILE A 628 0.53 -12.54 -21.31
N LEU A 629 -0.65 -13.01 -21.69
CA LEU A 629 -0.99 -14.42 -21.69
C LEU A 629 -0.13 -15.22 -22.69
N LYS A 630 0.14 -14.67 -23.88
CA LYS A 630 1.04 -15.26 -24.89
C LYS A 630 2.48 -15.34 -24.38
N ALA A 631 2.98 -14.33 -23.66
CA ALA A 631 4.31 -14.35 -23.02
C ALA A 631 4.38 -15.29 -21.80
N GLY A 632 3.23 -15.61 -21.20
CA GLY A 632 3.10 -16.50 -20.04
C GLY A 632 2.91 -15.80 -18.71
N SER A 633 3.26 -14.54 -18.59
CA SER A 633 2.99 -13.67 -17.42
C SER A 633 3.33 -12.22 -17.72
N LEU A 634 2.89 -11.31 -16.85
CA LEU A 634 3.28 -9.91 -16.91
C LEU A 634 4.81 -9.73 -16.80
N LEU A 635 5.48 -10.52 -15.96
CA LEU A 635 6.93 -10.46 -15.80
C LEU A 635 7.67 -10.91 -17.07
N ALA A 636 7.21 -11.98 -17.71
CA ALA A 636 7.77 -12.45 -18.99
C ALA A 636 7.56 -11.42 -20.09
N TYR A 637 6.35 -10.88 -20.21
CA TYR A 637 6.01 -9.81 -21.14
C TYR A 637 6.89 -8.56 -20.94
N THR A 638 7.06 -8.11 -19.68
CA THR A 638 7.92 -6.97 -19.36
C THR A 638 9.39 -7.23 -19.73
N LYS A 639 9.85 -8.46 -19.55
CA LYS A 639 11.21 -8.87 -19.97
C LYS A 639 11.37 -8.75 -21.48
N GLU A 640 10.42 -9.24 -22.26
CA GLU A 640 10.43 -9.20 -23.72
C GLU A 640 10.36 -7.75 -24.25
N GLU A 641 9.50 -6.89 -23.68
CA GLU A 641 9.41 -5.47 -24.08
C GLU A 641 10.71 -4.69 -23.78
N ASN A 642 11.51 -5.16 -22.82
CA ASN A 642 12.72 -4.47 -22.38
C ASN A 642 14.03 -5.15 -22.85
N ALA A 643 13.95 -6.24 -23.61
CA ALA A 643 15.10 -6.92 -24.19
C ALA A 643 15.55 -6.22 -25.48
#